data_cca2bcf8ea3f049f50ce6b8a2881cbe5
#
_entry.id   cca2bcf8ea3f049f50ce6b8a2881cbe5
#
_cell.length_a   1.000
_cell.length_b   1.000
_cell.length_c   1.000
_cell.angle_alpha   90.00
_cell.angle_beta   90.00
_cell.angle_gamma   90.00
#
_symmetry.space_group_name_H-M   'P 1'
#
loop_
_entity.id
_entity.type
_entity.pdbx_description
1 polymer ?
#
loop_
_entity_poly.entity_id
_entity_poly.type
_entity_poly.pdbx_seq_one_letter_code
_entity_poly.pdbx_strand_id
1 'polypeptide(L)'
;MTPRRTVLLALRLALCAPLPARAQEPRRPREVPGRDFRPEGVWRRQARAVRATRARLLAQRQFAALNAPLATGVPIPSAAAVSGTLRVPAVLFTYAGTPAPTFASTAYDAVLFGATPPFGRPYTYHSFYSQLSNGLLDVQGATYGWVRLSQPEASYNGGTSSACQQENPFGSTNCNGIWSGAAFGALQAGLRQALALVDAQVDFSQFSYDPGSGVVSLVLFMQPALGGECGPSSGPENHLWAHRGALFPGYMTQDPWPGHAGKFLQVQDYVLQSGLGGSNSCTGTDIMPIGTVAHETGHGFGLPDLYDTSDSTAGVGRWSLMGAGNFSSPSSPSRMDAWSLSQLGWVTLVPLATSGTYSFGAAPTSDTAFLVRPTGANPRGEYFLLENRQAVDADSALIRNACQVWYQAATPPGCSGGLLAWHVDSQQVAQHGFESGNAVNAGPIHGLELLQADARGNLDANPNIPCTPPAAGCGDRGDVGDPYPGVTQNPTLALFTTPNTALNSGACPGVGIDSITQVVPNGALRFVLRLGGDSLAVATAPRLVAAQWGYSYSLTLAAACGTGSYSWAGPDSGAAPPGLTVSPTGVLSGAPTDTGTFTFRVSVTDGTQTARRTLTLHVVEPTLTMQQVLDLGFLGPAPAGDDRRRYLDLQGNANGTFDIGDVARWLARTGNGAAPGATARTAGRRP
;
A
#
# COMPACT_ATOMS: atom_id res chain seq x y z
N MET A 1 27.17 -67.08 -16.63
CA MET A 1 25.81 -66.44 -16.76
C MET A 1 25.66 -65.41 -15.67
N THR A 2 25.58 -64.21 -16.04
CA THR A 2 25.83 -62.97 -15.27
C THR A 2 24.65 -62.52 -14.43
N PRO A 3 24.84 -62.01 -13.21
CA PRO A 3 23.82 -61.38 -12.41
C PRO A 3 23.79 -59.85 -12.71
N ARG A 4 22.95 -59.45 -13.65
CA ARG A 4 22.79 -58.00 -14.01
C ARG A 4 21.33 -57.55 -13.98
N ARG A 5 20.45 -58.11 -13.15
CA ARG A 5 19.03 -57.70 -13.10
C ARG A 5 18.49 -57.33 -11.73
N THR A 6 19.31 -57.20 -10.68
CA THR A 6 18.78 -56.93 -9.32
C THR A 6 19.16 -55.54 -8.79
N VAL A 7 19.89 -54.71 -9.54
CA VAL A 7 20.31 -53.37 -9.08
C VAL A 7 19.39 -52.23 -9.61
N LEU A 8 18.52 -52.49 -10.59
CA LEU A 8 17.66 -51.42 -11.17
C LEU A 8 16.29 -51.28 -10.49
N LEU A 9 15.95 -52.13 -9.52
CA LEU A 9 14.67 -52.00 -8.81
C LEU A 9 14.78 -51.25 -7.46
N ALA A 10 15.98 -51.12 -6.91
CA ALA A 10 16.23 -50.40 -5.66
C ALA A 10 16.38 -48.87 -5.84
N LEU A 11 16.61 -48.42 -7.08
CA LEU A 11 16.80 -46.98 -7.36
C LEU A 11 15.50 -46.25 -7.78
N ARG A 12 14.37 -46.93 -7.88
CA ARG A 12 13.06 -46.31 -8.22
C ARG A 12 12.13 -46.13 -7.03
N LEU A 13 12.50 -46.60 -5.83
CA LEU A 13 11.70 -46.43 -4.61
C LEU A 13 12.21 -45.31 -3.69
N ALA A 14 13.33 -44.65 -4.04
CA ALA A 14 13.88 -43.52 -3.25
C ALA A 14 13.49 -42.14 -3.77
N LEU A 15 12.60 -42.03 -4.76
CA LEU A 15 12.20 -40.72 -5.39
C LEU A 15 10.73 -40.33 -5.16
N CYS A 16 10.05 -40.99 -4.20
CA CYS A 16 8.71 -40.59 -3.76
C CYS A 16 8.68 -40.18 -2.27
N ALA A 17 9.68 -39.40 -1.83
CA ALA A 17 9.47 -38.58 -0.65
C ALA A 17 8.56 -37.41 -1.09
N PRO A 18 7.44 -37.12 -0.40
CA PRO A 18 6.67 -35.95 -0.70
C PRO A 18 7.60 -34.73 -0.50
N LEU A 19 7.80 -33.97 -1.56
CA LEU A 19 8.41 -32.65 -1.45
C LEU A 19 7.63 -31.87 -0.37
N PRO A 20 8.31 -31.17 0.56
CA PRO A 20 7.62 -30.33 1.50
C PRO A 20 6.69 -29.41 0.69
N ALA A 21 5.43 -29.34 1.10
CA ALA A 21 4.47 -28.44 0.49
C ALA A 21 5.13 -27.04 0.46
N ARG A 22 5.43 -26.58 -0.73
CA ARG A 22 5.84 -25.18 -0.91
C ARG A 22 4.73 -24.37 -0.28
N ALA A 23 5.10 -23.52 0.69
CA ALA A 23 4.22 -22.46 1.13
C ALA A 23 3.68 -21.81 -0.15
N GLN A 24 2.36 -21.73 -0.27
CA GLN A 24 1.72 -21.15 -1.43
C GLN A 24 2.23 -19.72 -1.50
N GLU A 25 3.06 -19.42 -2.50
CA GLU A 25 3.47 -18.02 -2.73
C GLU A 25 2.19 -17.19 -2.82
N PRO A 26 2.12 -16.03 -2.16
CA PRO A 26 0.98 -15.14 -2.30
C PRO A 26 0.73 -14.95 -3.79
N ARG A 27 -0.52 -15.08 -4.22
CA ARG A 27 -0.90 -14.92 -5.63
C ARG A 27 -0.42 -13.55 -6.06
N ARG A 28 0.56 -13.52 -6.96
CA ARG A 28 0.97 -12.26 -7.60
C ARG A 28 -0.27 -11.65 -8.25
N PRO A 29 -0.54 -10.36 -8.08
CA PRO A 29 -1.55 -9.69 -8.88
C PRO A 29 -1.28 -10.04 -10.33
N ARG A 30 -2.27 -10.55 -11.06
CA ARG A 30 -2.10 -10.84 -12.48
C ARG A 30 -1.74 -9.53 -13.16
N GLU A 31 -0.58 -9.49 -13.80
CA GLU A 31 -0.21 -8.36 -14.66
C GLU A 31 -1.30 -8.19 -15.71
N VAL A 32 -2.07 -7.12 -15.59
CA VAL A 32 -2.95 -6.69 -16.67
C VAL A 32 -2.03 -6.06 -17.72
N PRO A 33 -1.92 -6.61 -18.93
CA PRO A 33 -1.02 -6.09 -19.94
C PRO A 33 -1.29 -4.60 -20.19
N GLY A 34 -0.26 -3.76 -20.00
CA GLY A 34 -0.34 -2.31 -20.22
C GLY A 34 -0.79 -1.50 -19.02
N ARG A 35 -1.21 -2.14 -17.92
CA ARG A 35 -1.37 -1.44 -16.65
C ARG A 35 0.02 -1.09 -16.14
N ASP A 36 0.27 0.18 -16.00
CA ASP A 36 1.23 0.93 -15.24
C ASP A 36 2.68 1.07 -15.72
N PHE A 37 3.43 0.06 -16.00
CA PHE A 37 4.83 0.17 -15.55
C PHE A 37 5.88 0.14 -16.66
N ARG A 38 5.52 -0.06 -17.91
CA ARG A 38 6.49 -0.35 -18.97
C ARG A 38 6.78 0.74 -20.00
N PRO A 39 6.00 1.81 -20.19
CA PRO A 39 6.42 2.79 -21.18
C PRO A 39 7.66 3.53 -20.68
N GLU A 40 8.68 3.53 -21.48
CA GLU A 40 9.96 4.19 -21.24
C GLU A 40 9.90 5.69 -21.61
N GLY A 41 8.96 6.44 -21.03
CA GLY A 41 8.94 7.90 -21.17
C GLY A 41 10.24 8.53 -20.65
N VAL A 42 10.56 9.74 -21.12
CA VAL A 42 11.80 10.44 -20.73
C VAL A 42 11.92 10.60 -19.22
N TRP A 43 10.81 10.89 -18.54
CA TRP A 43 10.78 11.13 -17.10
C TRP A 43 11.03 9.85 -16.30
N ARG A 44 10.52 8.72 -16.76
CA ARG A 44 10.80 7.43 -16.12
C ARG A 44 12.27 7.04 -16.29
N ARG A 45 12.84 7.23 -17.47
CA ARG A 45 14.28 7.00 -17.67
C ARG A 45 15.13 7.94 -16.83
N GLN A 46 14.78 9.22 -16.77
CA GLN A 46 15.45 10.17 -15.90
C GLN A 46 15.39 9.70 -14.44
N ALA A 47 14.23 9.36 -13.92
CA ALA A 47 14.06 8.90 -12.55
C ALA A 47 14.83 7.60 -12.28
N ARG A 48 14.87 6.67 -13.23
CA ARG A 48 15.70 5.45 -13.13
C ARG A 48 17.20 5.79 -13.06
N ALA A 49 17.68 6.69 -13.91
CA ALA A 49 19.07 7.14 -13.89
C ALA A 49 19.42 7.87 -12.58
N VAL A 50 18.51 8.68 -12.07
CA VAL A 50 18.60 9.33 -10.76
C VAL A 50 18.71 8.28 -9.65
N ARG A 51 17.80 7.30 -9.60
CA ARG A 51 17.85 6.21 -8.60
C ARG A 51 19.16 5.45 -8.64
N ALA A 52 19.65 5.07 -9.83
CA ALA A 52 20.93 4.38 -9.98
C ALA A 52 22.11 5.23 -9.49
N THR A 53 22.11 6.52 -9.81
CA THR A 53 23.13 7.46 -9.32
C THR A 53 23.08 7.60 -7.81
N ARG A 54 21.87 7.78 -7.22
CA ARG A 54 21.68 7.91 -5.78
C ARG A 54 22.06 6.64 -5.03
N ALA A 55 21.70 5.47 -5.54
CA ALA A 55 22.10 4.18 -4.96
C ALA A 55 23.63 4.04 -4.90
N ARG A 56 24.32 4.41 -5.98
CA ARG A 56 25.81 4.44 -6.02
C ARG A 56 26.39 5.42 -5.00
N LEU A 57 25.90 6.66 -4.95
CA LEU A 57 26.35 7.69 -4.01
C LEU A 57 26.11 7.27 -2.54
N LEU A 58 24.96 6.67 -2.25
CA LEU A 58 24.63 6.10 -0.94
C LEU A 58 25.57 4.97 -0.53
N ALA A 59 25.87 4.04 -1.47
CA ALA A 59 26.81 2.95 -1.24
C ALA A 59 28.24 3.48 -0.98
N GLN A 60 28.64 4.52 -1.69
CA GLN A 60 29.93 5.18 -1.54
C GLN A 60 29.97 6.21 -0.38
N ARG A 61 28.86 6.41 0.34
CA ARG A 61 28.70 7.40 1.43
C ARG A 61 29.02 8.85 1.00
N GLN A 62 28.76 9.18 -0.27
CA GLN A 62 29.01 10.50 -0.84
C GLN A 62 27.79 11.43 -0.64
N PHE A 63 27.47 11.75 0.61
CA PHE A 63 26.26 12.50 0.97
C PHE A 63 26.27 13.95 0.47
N ALA A 64 27.43 14.59 0.38
CA ALA A 64 27.53 15.93 -0.22
C ALA A 64 27.04 15.94 -1.67
N ALA A 65 27.50 14.98 -2.49
CA ALA A 65 27.06 14.86 -3.88
C ALA A 65 25.60 14.39 -3.99
N LEU A 66 25.15 13.52 -3.06
CA LEU A 66 23.76 13.03 -2.99
C LEU A 66 22.75 14.19 -2.77
N ASN A 67 23.10 15.13 -1.92
CA ASN A 67 22.24 16.24 -1.47
C ASN A 67 22.51 17.55 -2.25
N ALA A 68 23.50 17.60 -3.12
CA ALA A 68 23.87 18.79 -3.87
C ALA A 68 22.70 19.46 -4.63
N PRO A 69 21.72 18.73 -5.20
CA PRO A 69 20.58 19.35 -5.88
C PRO A 69 19.75 20.29 -5.00
N LEU A 70 19.69 20.02 -3.69
CA LEU A 70 18.90 20.80 -2.71
C LEU A 70 19.75 21.84 -1.97
N ALA A 71 21.09 21.72 -2.00
CA ALA A 71 21.98 22.60 -1.23
C ALA A 71 22.04 24.04 -1.75
N THR A 72 21.71 24.26 -3.02
CA THR A 72 21.90 25.57 -3.69
C THR A 72 20.66 26.46 -3.69
N GLY A 73 19.49 25.93 -3.36
CA GLY A 73 18.21 26.66 -3.42
C GLY A 73 17.81 27.12 -4.84
N VAL A 74 18.54 26.74 -5.86
CA VAL A 74 18.25 27.04 -7.27
C VAL A 74 18.07 25.70 -8.00
N PRO A 75 16.93 25.47 -8.67
CA PRO A 75 16.72 24.25 -9.45
C PRO A 75 17.74 24.15 -10.60
N ILE A 76 18.71 23.26 -10.45
CA ILE A 76 19.68 22.94 -11.50
C ILE A 76 19.46 21.50 -11.91
N PRO A 77 19.35 21.18 -13.22
CA PRO A 77 19.30 19.82 -13.68
C PRO A 77 20.47 19.00 -13.12
N SER A 78 20.18 17.93 -12.40
CA SER A 78 21.18 17.13 -11.70
C SER A 78 20.96 15.64 -11.98
N ALA A 79 22.07 14.92 -12.15
CA ALA A 79 22.04 13.46 -12.23
C ALA A 79 21.58 12.78 -10.91
N ALA A 80 21.50 13.54 -9.81
CA ALA A 80 21.10 13.05 -8.49
C ALA A 80 19.69 13.47 -8.08
N ALA A 81 18.94 14.19 -8.92
CA ALA A 81 17.54 14.52 -8.68
C ALA A 81 16.71 14.56 -9.98
N VAL A 82 15.45 14.18 -9.88
CA VAL A 82 14.47 14.42 -10.94
C VAL A 82 14.15 15.91 -10.94
N SER A 83 14.37 16.57 -12.08
CA SER A 83 14.26 18.04 -12.18
C SER A 83 13.94 18.49 -13.60
N GLY A 84 13.44 19.72 -13.72
CA GLY A 84 13.10 20.35 -15.00
C GLY A 84 11.62 20.61 -15.15
N THR A 85 11.17 20.99 -16.35
CA THR A 85 9.77 21.27 -16.64
C THR A 85 9.11 20.07 -17.30
N LEU A 86 8.09 19.52 -16.65
CA LEU A 86 7.21 18.49 -17.19
C LEU A 86 5.97 19.19 -17.79
N ARG A 87 5.89 19.23 -19.13
CA ARG A 87 4.72 19.75 -19.84
C ARG A 87 3.79 18.62 -20.23
N VAL A 88 2.53 18.68 -19.77
CA VAL A 88 1.54 17.61 -19.87
C VAL A 88 0.27 18.11 -20.55
N PRO A 89 -0.19 17.51 -21.68
CA PRO A 89 -1.51 17.77 -22.19
C PRO A 89 -2.55 17.00 -21.36
N ALA A 90 -3.67 17.66 -21.05
CA ALA A 90 -4.82 17.04 -20.41
C ALA A 90 -5.99 16.98 -21.39
N VAL A 91 -6.55 15.79 -21.62
CA VAL A 91 -7.63 15.51 -22.56
C VAL A 91 -8.91 15.18 -21.80
N LEU A 92 -9.91 16.05 -21.93
CA LEU A 92 -11.24 15.85 -21.38
C LEU A 92 -12.11 15.13 -22.42
N PHE A 93 -12.75 14.04 -22.03
CA PHE A 93 -13.65 13.31 -22.92
C PHE A 93 -14.97 12.97 -22.23
N THR A 94 -16.02 12.80 -23.04
CA THR A 94 -17.34 12.34 -22.60
C THR A 94 -17.83 11.21 -23.51
N TYR A 95 -18.85 10.51 -23.08
CA TYR A 95 -19.41 9.35 -23.78
C TYR A 95 -20.65 9.73 -24.59
N ALA A 96 -21.02 8.90 -25.57
CA ALA A 96 -22.31 9.04 -26.25
C ALA A 96 -23.45 8.94 -25.22
N GLY A 97 -24.38 9.88 -25.28
CA GLY A 97 -25.51 9.94 -24.35
C GLY A 97 -25.20 10.58 -22.98
N THR A 98 -23.94 10.79 -22.63
CA THR A 98 -23.57 11.46 -21.39
C THR A 98 -23.30 12.94 -21.67
N PRO A 99 -23.95 13.88 -20.97
CA PRO A 99 -23.64 15.30 -21.12
C PRO A 99 -22.20 15.58 -20.63
N ALA A 100 -21.57 16.59 -21.21
CA ALA A 100 -20.32 17.09 -20.63
C ALA A 100 -20.60 17.69 -19.25
N PRO A 101 -19.63 17.59 -18.31
CA PRO A 101 -19.71 18.29 -17.03
C PRO A 101 -19.89 19.80 -17.21
N THR A 102 -20.43 20.46 -16.21
CA THR A 102 -20.67 21.91 -16.21
C THR A 102 -19.38 22.74 -16.23
N PHE A 103 -18.25 22.12 -15.90
CA PHE A 103 -16.95 22.77 -15.88
C PHE A 103 -16.33 22.85 -17.27
N ALA A 104 -15.96 24.06 -17.70
CA ALA A 104 -15.18 24.26 -18.92
C ALA A 104 -13.72 23.74 -18.73
N SER A 105 -13.01 23.51 -19.84
CA SER A 105 -11.60 23.08 -19.81
C SER A 105 -10.70 24.04 -19.01
N THR A 106 -10.98 25.33 -19.04
CA THR A 106 -10.26 26.35 -18.27
C THR A 106 -10.35 26.18 -16.75
N ALA A 107 -11.42 25.55 -16.24
CA ALA A 107 -11.51 25.21 -14.81
C ALA A 107 -10.55 24.08 -14.43
N TYR A 108 -10.36 23.12 -15.33
CA TYR A 108 -9.36 22.06 -15.17
C TYR A 108 -7.94 22.60 -15.30
N ASP A 109 -7.67 23.53 -16.25
CA ASP A 109 -6.39 24.24 -16.29
C ASP A 109 -6.06 24.89 -14.96
N ALA A 110 -7.04 25.58 -14.36
CA ALA A 110 -6.84 26.25 -13.07
C ALA A 110 -6.51 25.27 -11.95
N VAL A 111 -7.17 24.10 -11.89
CA VAL A 111 -6.92 23.07 -10.87
C VAL A 111 -5.60 22.34 -11.09
N LEU A 112 -5.25 22.06 -12.35
CA LEU A 112 -4.05 21.33 -12.67
C LEU A 112 -2.80 22.21 -12.71
N PHE A 113 -2.85 23.25 -13.52
CA PHE A 113 -1.64 23.99 -13.92
C PHE A 113 -1.61 25.44 -13.42
N GLY A 114 -2.68 25.90 -12.76
CA GLY A 114 -2.74 27.24 -12.23
C GLY A 114 -1.68 27.50 -11.14
N ALA A 115 -1.09 28.70 -11.15
CA ALA A 115 -0.17 29.13 -10.10
C ALA A 115 -0.91 29.39 -8.76
N THR A 116 -2.18 29.77 -8.84
CA THR A 116 -3.04 30.03 -7.67
C THR A 116 -4.13 28.97 -7.61
N PRO A 117 -4.25 28.23 -6.50
CA PRO A 117 -5.29 27.23 -6.36
C PRO A 117 -6.70 27.83 -6.41
N PRO A 118 -7.59 27.33 -7.26
CA PRO A 118 -8.97 27.80 -7.35
C PRO A 118 -9.85 27.19 -6.26
N PHE A 119 -11.07 27.70 -6.09
CA PHE A 119 -12.11 27.14 -5.22
C PHE A 119 -11.71 27.01 -3.74
N GLY A 120 -10.78 27.85 -3.26
CA GLY A 120 -10.29 27.80 -1.87
C GLY A 120 -9.47 26.56 -1.54
N ARG A 121 -8.99 25.84 -2.54
CA ARG A 121 -8.12 24.67 -2.37
C ARG A 121 -6.72 25.07 -1.94
N PRO A 122 -6.00 24.24 -1.17
CA PRO A 122 -4.62 24.56 -0.76
C PRO A 122 -3.61 24.39 -1.89
N TYR A 123 -3.87 23.51 -2.85
CA TYR A 123 -2.94 23.18 -3.93
C TYR A 123 -3.61 23.04 -5.30
N THR A 124 -2.84 23.35 -6.34
CA THR A 124 -2.99 22.82 -7.69
C THR A 124 -2.06 21.63 -7.86
N TYR A 125 -2.24 20.85 -8.91
CA TYR A 125 -1.30 19.78 -9.26
C TYR A 125 0.14 20.31 -9.50
N HIS A 126 0.27 21.47 -10.17
CA HIS A 126 1.53 22.20 -10.33
C HIS A 126 2.17 22.59 -8.99
N SER A 127 1.43 23.32 -8.14
CA SER A 127 2.01 23.83 -6.89
C SER A 127 2.32 22.71 -5.88
N PHE A 128 1.57 21.62 -5.90
CA PHE A 128 1.83 20.45 -5.06
C PHE A 128 3.16 19.77 -5.43
N TYR A 129 3.39 19.50 -6.72
CA TYR A 129 4.66 18.91 -7.15
C TYR A 129 5.84 19.86 -7.01
N SER A 130 5.64 21.17 -7.21
CA SER A 130 6.65 22.18 -6.91
C SER A 130 7.08 22.13 -5.45
N GLN A 131 6.11 22.01 -4.50
CA GLN A 131 6.42 21.87 -3.08
C GLN A 131 7.13 20.55 -2.78
N LEU A 132 6.63 19.40 -3.28
CA LEU A 132 7.24 18.09 -3.03
C LEU A 132 8.70 18.04 -3.48
N SER A 133 9.01 18.70 -4.57
CA SER A 133 10.34 18.68 -5.21
C SER A 133 11.25 19.81 -4.78
N ASN A 134 10.81 20.69 -3.86
CA ASN A 134 11.55 21.91 -3.50
C ASN A 134 11.82 22.82 -4.71
N GLY A 135 10.84 22.89 -5.63
CA GLY A 135 10.97 23.68 -6.86
C GLY A 135 11.84 23.04 -7.95
N LEU A 136 12.38 21.84 -7.74
CA LEU A 136 13.17 21.14 -8.75
C LEU A 136 12.34 20.69 -9.95
N LEU A 137 11.06 20.32 -9.73
CA LEU A 137 10.12 19.94 -10.77
C LEU A 137 9.08 21.02 -10.96
N ASP A 138 8.94 21.50 -12.18
CA ASP A 138 7.93 22.44 -12.62
C ASP A 138 6.94 21.72 -13.54
N VAL A 139 5.71 21.48 -13.07
CA VAL A 139 4.65 20.83 -13.85
C VAL A 139 3.80 21.89 -14.53
N GLN A 140 3.79 21.90 -15.85
CA GLN A 140 3.01 22.79 -16.69
C GLN A 140 2.10 22.00 -17.63
N GLY A 141 1.11 22.64 -18.21
CA GLY A 141 0.26 21.96 -19.18
C GLY A 141 -0.88 22.82 -19.71
N ALA A 142 -1.72 22.19 -20.50
CA ALA A 142 -2.95 22.79 -21.00
C ALA A 142 -4.02 21.70 -21.16
N THR A 143 -5.29 22.08 -21.03
CA THR A 143 -6.44 21.19 -21.05
C THR A 143 -7.25 21.38 -22.32
N TYR A 144 -7.57 20.29 -23.00
CA TYR A 144 -8.28 20.23 -24.26
C TYR A 144 -9.57 19.40 -24.17
N GLY A 145 -10.56 19.73 -24.95
CA GLY A 145 -11.85 19.02 -25.02
C GLY A 145 -12.95 19.90 -24.38
N TRP A 146 -14.12 19.43 -24.05
CA TRP A 146 -14.61 18.03 -23.99
C TRP A 146 -14.85 17.42 -25.36
N VAL A 147 -14.12 16.35 -25.70
CA VAL A 147 -14.41 15.59 -26.92
C VAL A 147 -15.38 14.44 -26.59
N ARG A 148 -16.25 14.09 -27.55
CA ARG A 148 -17.29 13.07 -27.34
C ARG A 148 -16.94 11.78 -28.03
N LEU A 149 -16.80 10.69 -27.26
CA LEU A 149 -16.64 9.34 -27.79
C LEU A 149 -17.93 8.85 -28.44
N SER A 150 -17.78 7.94 -29.40
CA SER A 150 -18.88 7.45 -30.26
C SER A 150 -19.82 6.45 -29.54
N GLN A 151 -19.39 5.84 -28.44
CA GLN A 151 -20.14 4.82 -27.71
C GLN A 151 -20.43 5.27 -26.27
N PRO A 152 -21.44 4.70 -25.60
CA PRO A 152 -21.67 4.92 -24.19
C PRO A 152 -20.55 4.34 -23.32
N GLU A 153 -20.44 4.79 -22.07
CA GLU A 153 -19.40 4.37 -21.11
C GLU A 153 -19.27 2.86 -20.98
N ALA A 154 -20.39 2.14 -20.95
CA ALA A 154 -20.42 0.68 -20.83
C ALA A 154 -19.61 -0.05 -21.93
N SER A 155 -19.42 0.57 -23.10
CA SER A 155 -18.60 0.03 -24.19
C SER A 155 -17.10 0.16 -23.93
N TYR A 156 -16.67 1.03 -23.02
CA TYR A 156 -15.27 1.30 -22.72
C TYR A 156 -14.83 0.76 -21.38
N ASN A 157 -15.75 0.60 -20.41
CA ASN A 157 -15.44 0.04 -19.10
C ASN A 157 -15.45 -1.50 -19.07
N GLY A 158 -15.87 -2.16 -20.17
CA GLY A 158 -15.87 -3.62 -20.30
C GLY A 158 -17.08 -4.31 -19.65
N GLY A 159 -18.08 -3.57 -19.16
CA GLY A 159 -19.29 -4.12 -18.56
C GLY A 159 -19.02 -4.87 -17.25
N THR A 160 -19.74 -5.99 -17.05
CA THR A 160 -19.62 -6.86 -15.87
C THR A 160 -19.29 -8.28 -16.27
N SER A 161 -18.40 -8.95 -15.53
CA SER A 161 -18.08 -10.37 -15.76
C SER A 161 -17.52 -11.04 -14.49
N SER A 162 -17.61 -12.38 -14.44
CA SER A 162 -16.97 -13.19 -13.37
C SER A 162 -15.44 -13.11 -13.42
N ALA A 163 -14.85 -12.88 -14.60
CA ALA A 163 -13.41 -12.68 -14.71
C ALA A 163 -12.98 -11.38 -14.02
N CYS A 164 -13.78 -10.32 -14.17
CA CYS A 164 -13.51 -9.06 -13.48
C CYS A 164 -13.70 -9.19 -11.96
N GLN A 165 -14.67 -9.99 -11.49
CA GLN A 165 -14.88 -10.23 -10.07
C GLN A 165 -13.66 -10.85 -9.38
N GLN A 166 -12.89 -11.67 -10.09
CA GLN A 166 -11.70 -12.30 -9.55
C GLN A 166 -10.51 -11.33 -9.40
N GLU A 167 -10.50 -10.27 -10.17
CA GLU A 167 -9.41 -9.29 -10.23
C GLU A 167 -9.77 -7.96 -9.52
N ASN A 168 -11.07 -7.68 -9.34
CA ASN A 168 -11.55 -6.45 -8.71
C ASN A 168 -11.35 -6.55 -7.17
N PRO A 169 -10.65 -5.60 -6.53
CA PRO A 169 -10.33 -5.66 -5.10
C PRO A 169 -11.56 -5.66 -4.19
N PHE A 170 -12.72 -5.19 -4.69
CA PHE A 170 -13.98 -5.23 -3.94
C PHE A 170 -14.82 -6.50 -4.21
N GLY A 171 -14.28 -7.48 -4.97
CA GLY A 171 -15.02 -8.66 -5.38
C GLY A 171 -16.25 -8.37 -6.26
N SER A 172 -16.31 -7.18 -6.87
CA SER A 172 -17.38 -6.77 -7.76
C SER A 172 -17.20 -7.36 -9.15
N THR A 173 -18.31 -7.65 -9.84
CA THR A 173 -18.30 -8.05 -11.26
C THR A 173 -17.97 -6.91 -12.21
N ASN A 174 -17.90 -5.67 -11.72
CA ASN A 174 -17.58 -4.49 -12.53
C ASN A 174 -16.15 -4.58 -13.07
N CYS A 175 -15.99 -4.38 -14.38
CA CYS A 175 -14.69 -4.45 -15.04
C CYS A 175 -13.91 -3.13 -14.98
N ASN A 176 -14.58 -2.01 -14.76
CA ASN A 176 -14.01 -0.67 -14.54
C ASN A 176 -12.92 -0.27 -15.56
N GLY A 177 -12.89 -0.89 -16.72
CA GLY A 177 -11.90 -0.68 -17.79
C GLY A 177 -10.57 -1.41 -17.57
N ILE A 178 -10.31 -2.03 -16.41
CA ILE A 178 -8.97 -2.57 -16.09
C ILE A 178 -8.95 -3.98 -15.52
N TRP A 179 -10.07 -4.53 -15.01
CA TRP A 179 -10.07 -5.81 -14.29
C TRP A 179 -10.15 -7.04 -15.20
N SER A 180 -9.99 -6.84 -16.53
CA SER A 180 -9.74 -7.92 -17.47
C SER A 180 -9.03 -7.39 -18.71
N GLY A 181 -8.35 -8.28 -19.45
CA GLY A 181 -7.70 -7.89 -20.71
C GLY A 181 -8.67 -7.35 -21.77
N ALA A 182 -9.91 -7.85 -21.81
CA ALA A 182 -10.94 -7.36 -22.71
C ALA A 182 -11.42 -5.95 -22.34
N ALA A 183 -11.66 -5.70 -21.03
CA ALA A 183 -12.03 -4.39 -20.52
C ALA A 183 -10.91 -3.37 -20.79
N PHE A 184 -9.67 -3.75 -20.55
CA PHE A 184 -8.52 -2.89 -20.80
C PHE A 184 -8.37 -2.57 -22.29
N GLY A 185 -8.60 -3.55 -23.19
CA GLY A 185 -8.61 -3.32 -24.63
C GLY A 185 -9.72 -2.34 -25.09
N ALA A 186 -10.90 -2.45 -24.48
CA ALA A 186 -12.02 -1.54 -24.75
C ALA A 186 -11.70 -0.11 -24.27
N LEU A 187 -11.15 0.05 -23.07
CA LEU A 187 -10.68 1.33 -22.56
C LEU A 187 -9.64 1.95 -23.50
N GLN A 188 -8.62 1.21 -23.90
CA GLN A 188 -7.58 1.70 -24.80
C GLN A 188 -8.14 2.17 -26.15
N ALA A 189 -9.15 1.51 -26.67
CA ALA A 189 -9.83 1.96 -27.89
C ALA A 189 -10.51 3.32 -27.68
N GLY A 190 -11.15 3.52 -26.53
CA GLY A 190 -11.75 4.80 -26.16
C GLY A 190 -10.71 5.93 -26.03
N LEU A 191 -9.60 5.68 -25.35
CA LEU A 191 -8.54 6.67 -25.18
C LEU A 191 -7.89 7.06 -26.53
N ARG A 192 -7.66 6.09 -27.43
CA ARG A 192 -7.19 6.40 -28.81
C ARG A 192 -8.22 7.22 -29.59
N GLN A 193 -9.52 6.95 -29.43
CA GLN A 193 -10.56 7.77 -30.04
C GLN A 193 -10.56 9.19 -29.48
N ALA A 194 -10.39 9.36 -28.16
CA ALA A 194 -10.26 10.69 -27.55
C ALA A 194 -9.09 11.47 -28.14
N LEU A 195 -7.92 10.81 -28.28
CA LEU A 195 -6.75 11.42 -28.94
C LEU A 195 -7.04 11.81 -30.38
N ALA A 196 -7.64 10.93 -31.20
CA ALA A 196 -7.96 11.22 -32.57
C ALA A 196 -8.93 12.41 -32.74
N LEU A 197 -9.82 12.63 -31.74
CA LEU A 197 -10.76 13.74 -31.74
C LEU A 197 -10.12 15.06 -31.34
N VAL A 198 -9.04 15.03 -30.55
CA VAL A 198 -8.40 16.22 -30.01
C VAL A 198 -7.11 16.57 -30.76
N ASP A 199 -6.55 15.68 -31.53
CA ASP A 199 -5.22 15.78 -32.15
C ASP A 199 -5.02 17.06 -32.98
N ALA A 200 -6.04 17.46 -33.75
CA ALA A 200 -6.01 18.72 -34.52
C ALA A 200 -6.02 20.00 -33.64
N GLN A 201 -6.28 19.87 -32.34
CA GLN A 201 -6.32 20.98 -31.38
C GLN A 201 -5.05 21.05 -30.51
N VAL A 202 -4.30 19.95 -30.45
CA VAL A 202 -3.12 19.78 -29.60
C VAL A 202 -1.87 19.73 -30.48
N ASP A 203 -0.96 20.62 -30.28
CA ASP A 203 0.40 20.47 -30.79
C ASP A 203 1.25 19.72 -29.78
N PHE A 204 1.37 18.41 -29.94
CA PHE A 204 2.12 17.54 -29.01
C PHE A 204 3.61 17.87 -28.95
N SER A 205 4.16 18.60 -29.93
CA SER A 205 5.55 19.05 -29.92
C SER A 205 5.84 20.11 -28.85
N GLN A 206 4.80 20.78 -28.33
CA GLN A 206 4.92 21.75 -27.25
C GLN A 206 4.98 21.10 -25.85
N PHE A 207 4.68 19.82 -25.76
CA PHE A 207 4.69 19.06 -24.52
C PHE A 207 5.98 18.26 -24.37
N SER A 208 6.20 17.74 -23.15
CA SER A 208 7.38 16.91 -22.91
C SER A 208 7.32 15.60 -23.69
N TYR A 209 8.34 15.32 -24.49
CA TYR A 209 8.51 14.04 -25.19
C TYR A 209 9.96 13.58 -25.10
N ASP A 210 10.17 12.31 -25.35
CA ASP A 210 11.51 11.74 -25.43
C ASP A 210 12.14 12.00 -26.79
N PRO A 211 13.24 12.77 -26.85
CA PRO A 211 13.93 13.04 -28.11
C PRO A 211 14.47 11.79 -28.79
N GLY A 212 14.73 10.71 -28.05
CA GLY A 212 15.32 9.48 -28.60
C GLY A 212 14.27 8.49 -29.15
N SER A 213 12.98 8.61 -28.77
CA SER A 213 11.94 7.70 -29.20
C SER A 213 10.72 8.39 -29.83
N GLY A 214 10.58 9.71 -29.65
CA GLY A 214 9.39 10.46 -30.07
C GLY A 214 8.15 10.20 -29.23
N VAL A 215 8.28 9.57 -28.05
CA VAL A 215 7.16 9.27 -27.16
C VAL A 215 6.87 10.47 -26.27
N VAL A 216 5.63 10.97 -26.29
CA VAL A 216 5.11 11.99 -25.38
C VAL A 216 5.19 11.44 -23.95
N SER A 217 5.74 12.24 -23.03
CA SER A 217 6.15 11.74 -21.70
C SER A 217 4.99 11.33 -20.81
N LEU A 218 3.85 12.01 -20.92
CA LEU A 218 2.63 11.72 -20.16
C LEU A 218 1.45 12.47 -20.80
N VAL A 219 0.29 11.86 -20.84
CA VAL A 219 -0.99 12.49 -21.18
C VAL A 219 -1.98 12.23 -20.06
N LEU A 220 -2.68 13.26 -19.58
CA LEU A 220 -3.76 13.11 -18.62
C LEU A 220 -5.08 12.95 -19.35
N PHE A 221 -5.85 11.93 -19.01
CA PHE A 221 -7.22 11.76 -19.45
C PHE A 221 -8.20 11.96 -18.30
N MET A 222 -9.29 12.65 -18.56
CA MET A 222 -10.34 12.88 -17.57
C MET A 222 -11.69 12.53 -18.14
N GLN A 223 -12.35 11.58 -17.50
CA GLN A 223 -13.71 11.14 -17.82
C GLN A 223 -14.76 12.03 -17.12
N PRO A 224 -16.03 12.06 -17.59
CA PRO A 224 -17.05 13.00 -17.10
C PRO A 224 -17.74 12.56 -15.81
N ALA A 225 -17.33 11.46 -15.18
CA ALA A 225 -17.99 10.86 -14.01
C ALA A 225 -17.06 10.72 -12.81
N LEU A 226 -17.55 10.16 -11.72
CA LEU A 226 -16.72 9.67 -10.61
C LEU A 226 -15.84 8.50 -11.07
N GLY A 227 -14.78 8.21 -10.33
CA GLY A 227 -13.92 7.06 -10.62
C GLY A 227 -14.48 5.75 -10.11
N GLY A 228 -14.13 4.65 -10.78
CA GLY A 228 -14.47 3.29 -10.36
C GLY A 228 -13.88 2.91 -8.99
N GLU A 229 -12.80 3.56 -8.59
CA GLU A 229 -12.14 3.41 -7.28
C GLU A 229 -13.01 3.87 -6.10
N CYS A 230 -14.08 4.61 -6.36
CA CYS A 230 -15.04 4.99 -5.33
C CYS A 230 -15.89 3.82 -4.83
N GLY A 231 -15.90 2.71 -5.54
CA GLY A 231 -16.49 1.45 -5.10
C GLY A 231 -18.01 1.45 -4.91
N PRO A 232 -18.57 0.35 -4.41
CA PRO A 232 -20.03 0.19 -4.26
C PRO A 232 -20.65 1.08 -3.17
N SER A 233 -19.88 1.67 -2.29
CA SER A 233 -20.40 2.59 -1.27
C SER A 233 -20.84 3.95 -1.82
N SER A 234 -20.41 4.29 -3.06
CA SER A 234 -20.81 5.52 -3.77
C SER A 234 -21.84 5.27 -4.89
N GLY A 235 -22.32 4.04 -5.02
CA GLY A 235 -23.23 3.60 -6.07
C GLY A 235 -22.72 2.35 -6.79
N PRO A 236 -23.59 1.57 -7.46
CA PRO A 236 -23.19 0.35 -8.16
C PRO A 236 -22.47 0.61 -9.46
N GLU A 237 -21.63 1.65 -9.52
CA GLU A 237 -21.28 2.26 -10.77
C GLU A 237 -20.03 1.63 -11.38
N ASN A 238 -20.21 1.07 -12.55
CA ASN A 238 -19.14 0.51 -13.36
C ASN A 238 -18.44 1.64 -14.16
N HIS A 239 -17.91 2.64 -13.41
CA HIS A 239 -17.11 3.71 -14.00
C HIS A 239 -15.68 3.26 -14.26
N LEU A 240 -14.97 3.98 -15.12
CA LEU A 240 -13.55 3.75 -15.36
C LEU A 240 -12.76 3.99 -14.07
N TRP A 241 -11.85 3.06 -13.77
CA TRP A 241 -10.95 3.15 -12.62
C TRP A 241 -9.79 4.09 -12.92
N ALA A 242 -9.47 4.98 -11.99
CA ALA A 242 -8.30 5.85 -12.12
C ALA A 242 -7.01 5.03 -12.05
N HIS A 243 -6.10 5.26 -12.96
CA HIS A 243 -4.83 4.54 -13.03
C HIS A 243 -3.84 5.21 -13.98
N ARG A 244 -2.57 4.90 -13.83
CA ARG A 244 -1.58 5.09 -14.86
C ARG A 244 -1.49 3.86 -15.76
N GLY A 245 -1.34 4.06 -17.05
CA GLY A 245 -1.23 2.96 -18.01
C GLY A 245 -0.49 3.33 -19.28
N ALA A 246 -0.45 2.39 -20.22
CA ALA A 246 0.14 2.59 -21.52
C ALA A 246 -0.77 2.12 -22.65
N LEU A 247 -0.81 2.86 -23.74
CA LEU A 247 -1.47 2.46 -24.97
C LEU A 247 -0.62 1.47 -25.76
N PHE A 248 -1.20 0.32 -26.12
CA PHE A 248 -0.59 -0.66 -27.02
C PHE A 248 -1.54 -1.06 -28.15
N PRO A 249 -1.17 -0.80 -29.42
CA PRO A 249 -0.06 0.07 -29.83
C PRO A 249 -0.30 1.50 -29.38
N GLY A 250 0.76 2.29 -29.28
CA GLY A 250 0.66 3.73 -29.01
C GLY A 250 -0.16 4.45 -30.08
N TYR A 251 -0.67 5.63 -29.74
CA TYR A 251 -1.36 6.50 -30.68
C TYR A 251 -0.33 7.37 -31.43
N MET A 252 -0.30 7.31 -32.75
CA MET A 252 0.54 8.17 -33.61
C MET A 252 -0.19 9.49 -33.82
N THR A 253 0.41 10.59 -33.38
CA THR A 253 -0.13 11.94 -33.55
C THR A 253 0.09 12.44 -34.99
N GLN A 254 -0.54 13.58 -35.36
CA GLN A 254 -0.26 14.28 -36.61
C GLN A 254 0.94 15.24 -36.50
N ASP A 255 1.54 15.38 -35.32
CA ASP A 255 2.65 16.30 -35.07
C ASP A 255 3.99 15.67 -35.44
N PRO A 256 4.80 16.36 -36.27
CA PRO A 256 6.11 15.86 -36.64
C PRO A 256 7.01 15.68 -35.43
N TRP A 257 7.76 14.58 -35.42
CA TRP A 257 8.82 14.39 -34.43
C TRP A 257 10.02 15.30 -34.79
N PRO A 258 10.32 16.34 -33.98
CA PRO A 258 11.36 17.30 -34.31
C PRO A 258 12.72 16.62 -34.55
N GLY A 259 13.38 17.00 -35.67
CA GLY A 259 14.66 16.43 -36.08
C GLY A 259 14.59 15.06 -36.78
N HIS A 260 13.38 14.48 -37.00
CA HIS A 260 13.21 13.16 -37.61
C HIS A 260 12.23 13.22 -38.77
N ALA A 261 12.75 13.54 -39.96
CA ALA A 261 11.93 13.70 -41.16
C ALA A 261 11.01 12.51 -41.42
N GLY A 262 9.72 12.78 -41.68
CA GLY A 262 8.70 11.79 -41.98
C GLY A 262 8.25 10.92 -40.79
N LYS A 263 8.70 11.23 -39.57
CA LYS A 263 8.24 10.57 -38.32
C LYS A 263 7.37 11.53 -37.52
N PHE A 264 6.48 10.95 -36.70
CA PHE A 264 5.54 11.67 -35.86
C PHE A 264 5.74 11.30 -34.41
N LEU A 265 5.30 12.20 -33.52
CA LEU A 265 5.24 11.92 -32.09
C LEU A 265 4.20 10.84 -31.78
N GLN A 266 4.42 10.10 -30.70
CA GLN A 266 3.55 9.01 -30.30
C GLN A 266 3.14 9.16 -28.84
N VAL A 267 1.83 9.01 -28.56
CA VAL A 267 1.31 8.91 -27.20
C VAL A 267 1.27 7.45 -26.78
N GLN A 268 1.92 7.13 -25.67
CA GLN A 268 1.87 5.82 -25.04
C GLN A 268 1.51 5.93 -23.55
N ASP A 269 2.25 6.73 -22.79
CA ASP A 269 2.12 6.87 -21.35
C ASP A 269 0.96 7.80 -20.99
N TYR A 270 0.07 7.34 -20.11
CA TYR A 270 -1.07 8.14 -19.70
C TYR A 270 -1.45 7.93 -18.23
N VAL A 271 -2.12 8.93 -17.67
CA VAL A 271 -2.91 8.85 -16.45
C VAL A 271 -4.37 9.05 -16.84
N LEU A 272 -5.24 8.16 -16.37
CA LEU A 272 -6.69 8.32 -16.46
C LEU A 272 -7.23 8.59 -15.05
N GLN A 273 -8.14 9.56 -14.95
CA GLN A 273 -8.87 9.81 -13.72
C GLN A 273 -10.28 10.36 -13.98
N SER A 274 -11.07 10.47 -12.91
CA SER A 274 -12.36 11.15 -12.91
C SER A 274 -12.17 12.66 -13.12
N GLY A 275 -13.09 13.29 -13.85
CA GLY A 275 -13.17 14.75 -13.96
C GLY A 275 -14.00 15.37 -12.85
N LEU A 276 -14.83 14.56 -12.19
CA LEU A 276 -15.66 14.97 -11.05
C LEU A 276 -15.21 14.27 -9.78
N GLY A 277 -15.47 14.91 -8.65
CA GLY A 277 -15.11 14.36 -7.35
C GLY A 277 -15.85 15.10 -6.26
N GLY A 278 -15.15 15.77 -5.43
CA GLY A 278 -15.62 16.50 -4.27
C GLY A 278 -14.51 16.56 -3.26
N SER A 279 -14.81 16.97 -2.05
CA SER A 279 -13.79 17.12 -1.01
C SER A 279 -13.06 15.83 -0.65
N ASN A 280 -13.64 14.68 -0.94
CA ASN A 280 -13.10 13.35 -0.65
C ASN A 280 -12.91 12.45 -1.90
N SER A 281 -12.90 13.02 -3.09
CA SER A 281 -12.75 12.36 -4.40
C SER A 281 -13.92 11.43 -4.82
N CYS A 282 -14.82 11.08 -3.91
CA CYS A 282 -15.89 10.10 -4.18
C CYS A 282 -17.28 10.65 -3.89
N THR A 283 -17.43 11.94 -3.69
CA THR A 283 -18.74 12.57 -3.47
C THR A 283 -18.87 13.88 -4.23
N GLY A 284 -20.11 14.21 -4.58
CA GLY A 284 -20.46 15.48 -5.17
C GLY A 284 -20.25 15.57 -6.68
N THR A 285 -20.59 16.73 -7.20
CA THR A 285 -20.53 17.11 -8.63
C THR A 285 -19.46 18.17 -8.89
N ASP A 286 -18.61 18.42 -7.91
CA ASP A 286 -17.52 19.38 -8.01
C ASP A 286 -16.40 18.87 -8.92
N ILE A 287 -15.60 19.79 -9.43
CA ILE A 287 -14.42 19.43 -10.18
C ILE A 287 -13.47 18.58 -9.30
N MET A 288 -12.85 17.58 -9.92
CA MET A 288 -11.99 16.62 -9.22
C MET A 288 -10.91 17.31 -8.36
N PRO A 289 -10.56 16.74 -7.19
CA PRO A 289 -9.35 17.11 -6.45
C PRO A 289 -8.09 16.52 -7.09
N ILE A 290 -6.91 16.92 -6.61
CA ILE A 290 -5.64 16.57 -7.24
C ILE A 290 -5.01 15.27 -6.70
N GLY A 291 -5.55 14.67 -5.65
CA GLY A 291 -4.90 13.54 -4.96
C GLY A 291 -4.58 12.38 -5.88
N THR A 292 -5.56 11.89 -6.65
CA THR A 292 -5.39 10.76 -7.56
C THR A 292 -4.41 11.07 -8.68
N VAL A 293 -4.54 12.21 -9.37
CA VAL A 293 -3.60 12.57 -10.45
C VAL A 293 -2.17 12.70 -9.94
N ALA A 294 -2.00 13.18 -8.71
CA ALA A 294 -0.68 13.29 -8.10
C ALA A 294 -0.09 11.90 -7.80
N HIS A 295 -0.87 10.97 -7.26
CA HIS A 295 -0.46 9.58 -7.01
C HIS A 295 -0.04 8.89 -8.32
N GLU A 296 -0.92 8.89 -9.32
CA GLU A 296 -0.67 8.24 -10.61
C GLU A 296 0.55 8.83 -11.34
N THR A 297 0.80 10.13 -11.18
CA THR A 297 2.03 10.76 -11.71
C THR A 297 3.28 10.29 -10.97
N GLY A 298 3.18 9.95 -9.69
CA GLY A 298 4.27 9.32 -8.94
C GLY A 298 4.74 8.03 -9.60
N HIS A 299 3.82 7.22 -10.13
CA HIS A 299 4.14 6.07 -10.96
C HIS A 299 4.85 6.46 -12.28
N GLY A 300 4.55 7.63 -12.83
CA GLY A 300 5.27 8.19 -13.98
C GLY A 300 6.77 8.39 -13.73
N PHE A 301 7.16 8.64 -12.49
CA PHE A 301 8.56 8.70 -12.04
C PHE A 301 9.11 7.34 -11.59
N GLY A 302 8.33 6.29 -11.67
CA GLY A 302 8.75 4.94 -11.30
C GLY A 302 8.71 4.65 -9.80
N LEU A 303 7.87 5.32 -9.05
CA LEU A 303 7.56 4.94 -7.67
C LEU A 303 6.52 3.82 -7.64
N PRO A 304 6.67 2.80 -6.78
CA PRO A 304 5.68 1.74 -6.61
C PRO A 304 4.51 2.21 -5.74
N ASP A 305 3.43 1.44 -5.76
CA ASP A 305 2.47 1.47 -4.68
C ASP A 305 3.12 1.02 -3.37
N LEU A 306 2.83 1.75 -2.31
CA LEU A 306 3.31 1.47 -0.96
C LEU A 306 2.19 0.97 -0.03
N TYR A 307 0.95 0.85 -0.54
CA TYR A 307 -0.06 0.00 0.09
C TYR A 307 0.21 -1.47 -0.28
N ASP A 308 -0.34 -2.40 0.48
CA ASP A 308 -0.25 -3.82 0.17
C ASP A 308 -1.18 -4.17 -0.99
N THR A 309 -0.60 -4.48 -2.14
CA THR A 309 -1.35 -4.86 -3.36
C THR A 309 -2.04 -6.23 -3.25
N SER A 310 -1.85 -6.97 -2.16
CA SER A 310 -2.60 -8.20 -1.83
C SER A 310 -3.80 -7.95 -0.91
N ASP A 311 -4.05 -6.71 -0.50
CA ASP A 311 -5.11 -6.29 0.43
C ASP A 311 -5.06 -6.98 1.81
N SER A 312 -3.91 -7.53 2.19
CA SER A 312 -3.73 -8.17 3.50
C SER A 312 -3.42 -7.18 4.59
N THR A 313 -2.81 -6.05 4.24
CA THR A 313 -2.44 -4.95 5.13
C THR A 313 -2.68 -3.59 4.48
N ALA A 314 -2.54 -2.49 5.22
CA ALA A 314 -2.61 -1.14 4.66
C ALA A 314 -1.27 -0.65 4.07
N GLY A 315 -0.18 -1.41 4.28
CA GLY A 315 1.17 -0.95 3.94
C GLY A 315 1.54 0.32 4.71
N VAL A 316 1.92 1.39 4.01
CA VAL A 316 2.25 2.69 4.65
C VAL A 316 1.02 3.57 4.92
N GLY A 317 -0.15 3.13 4.53
CA GLY A 317 -1.39 3.85 4.75
C GLY A 317 -1.40 5.28 4.17
N ARG A 318 -2.00 6.21 4.89
CA ARG A 318 -2.15 7.61 4.51
C ARG A 318 -0.90 8.46 4.71
N TRP A 319 0.15 7.89 5.31
CA TRP A 319 1.39 8.61 5.59
C TRP A 319 2.23 8.86 4.34
N SER A 320 1.87 8.30 3.21
CA SER A 320 2.49 8.57 1.92
C SER A 320 1.47 8.77 0.81
N LEU A 321 1.77 9.71 -0.10
CA LEU A 321 1.05 9.86 -1.36
C LEU A 321 1.00 8.53 -2.14
N MET A 322 2.09 7.76 -2.13
CA MET A 322 2.19 6.47 -2.83
C MET A 322 1.54 5.31 -2.07
N GLY A 323 1.02 5.56 -0.87
CA GLY A 323 0.06 4.71 -0.17
C GLY A 323 -1.36 5.18 -0.40
N ALA A 324 -2.15 5.31 0.68
CA ALA A 324 -3.52 5.82 0.65
C ALA A 324 -3.61 7.36 0.89
N GLY A 325 -2.48 8.05 0.84
CA GLY A 325 -2.40 9.48 1.15
C GLY A 325 -3.10 10.40 0.15
N ASN A 326 -3.35 9.92 -1.07
CA ASN A 326 -4.15 10.60 -2.09
C ASN A 326 -5.62 10.78 -1.66
N PHE A 327 -6.16 9.89 -0.80
CA PHE A 327 -7.55 9.93 -0.32
C PHE A 327 -7.71 10.59 1.05
N SER A 328 -6.65 10.90 1.77
CA SER A 328 -6.70 11.46 3.15
C SER A 328 -7.34 12.82 3.19
N SER A 329 -6.96 13.67 2.26
CA SER A 329 -7.55 14.97 1.98
C SER A 329 -7.24 15.26 0.51
N PRO A 330 -8.14 14.89 -0.41
CA PRO A 330 -7.81 14.85 -1.83
C PRO A 330 -7.36 16.18 -2.45
N SER A 331 -7.83 17.31 -1.91
CA SER A 331 -7.38 18.65 -2.34
C SER A 331 -6.07 19.10 -1.68
N SER A 332 -5.61 18.37 -0.64
CA SER A 332 -4.33 18.50 0.03
C SER A 332 -3.83 17.09 0.35
N PRO A 333 -3.43 16.32 -0.69
CA PRO A 333 -2.96 14.97 -0.47
C PRO A 333 -1.73 14.97 0.43
N SER A 334 -1.49 13.84 1.10
CA SER A 334 -0.32 13.68 1.96
C SER A 334 0.95 13.85 1.16
N ARG A 335 1.98 14.38 1.79
CA ARG A 335 3.34 14.39 1.25
C ARG A 335 3.79 12.95 0.95
N MET A 336 4.66 12.75 -0.01
CA MET A 336 5.38 11.49 -0.17
C MET A 336 6.23 11.22 1.08
N ASP A 337 6.41 9.95 1.43
CA ASP A 337 7.32 9.51 2.49
C ASP A 337 8.79 9.80 2.16
N ALA A 338 9.65 9.78 3.18
CA ALA A 338 11.07 10.09 3.03
C ALA A 338 11.80 9.15 2.04
N TRP A 339 11.37 7.88 1.94
CA TRP A 339 11.96 6.94 0.98
C TRP A 339 11.61 7.33 -0.45
N SER A 340 10.33 7.56 -0.77
CA SER A 340 9.88 7.99 -2.10
C SER A 340 10.57 9.28 -2.55
N LEU A 341 10.61 10.29 -1.67
CA LEU A 341 11.32 11.55 -1.95
C LEU A 341 12.81 11.31 -2.17
N SER A 342 13.42 10.39 -1.40
CA SER A 342 14.82 10.06 -1.56
C SER A 342 15.12 9.38 -2.91
N GLN A 343 14.19 8.58 -3.44
CA GLN A 343 14.33 7.95 -4.75
C GLN A 343 14.35 8.99 -5.89
N LEU A 344 13.66 10.11 -5.70
CA LEU A 344 13.56 11.20 -6.67
C LEU A 344 14.61 12.31 -6.45
N GLY A 345 15.32 12.30 -5.32
CA GLY A 345 16.30 13.33 -4.96
C GLY A 345 15.65 14.61 -4.42
N TRP A 346 14.45 14.50 -3.86
CA TRP A 346 13.66 15.63 -3.35
C TRP A 346 13.70 15.80 -1.84
N VAL A 347 14.58 15.07 -1.17
CA VAL A 347 14.83 15.19 0.27
C VAL A 347 16.32 15.10 0.56
N THR A 348 16.81 15.91 1.49
CA THR A 348 18.17 15.87 2.02
C THR A 348 18.30 14.69 2.99
N LEU A 349 19.16 13.71 2.65
CA LEU A 349 19.47 12.61 3.54
C LEU A 349 20.70 12.92 4.40
N VAL A 350 20.51 12.98 5.71
CA VAL A 350 21.56 13.20 6.69
C VAL A 350 21.89 11.88 7.38
N PRO A 351 23.09 11.30 7.17
CA PRO A 351 23.46 10.06 7.85
C PRO A 351 23.77 10.30 9.32
N LEU A 352 23.19 9.49 10.20
CA LEU A 352 23.54 9.45 11.61
C LEU A 352 24.41 8.23 11.87
N ALA A 353 25.70 8.47 12.13
CA ALA A 353 26.72 7.44 12.30
C ALA A 353 27.26 7.35 13.74
N THR A 354 26.81 8.19 14.65
CA THR A 354 27.25 8.24 16.05
C THR A 354 26.05 8.33 17.00
N SER A 355 26.18 7.71 18.16
CA SER A 355 25.24 7.94 19.26
C SER A 355 25.26 9.39 19.70
N GLY A 356 24.10 9.95 20.02
CA GLY A 356 24.04 11.35 20.43
C GLY A 356 22.62 11.91 20.41
N THR A 357 22.49 13.18 20.77
CA THR A 357 21.23 13.91 20.70
C THR A 357 21.12 14.65 19.37
N TYR A 358 19.99 14.48 18.69
CA TYR A 358 19.70 15.08 17.41
C TYR A 358 18.39 15.85 17.45
N SER A 359 18.28 16.87 16.60
CA SER A 359 17.06 17.67 16.43
C SER A 359 16.88 18.06 14.98
N PHE A 360 15.67 18.11 14.51
CA PHE A 360 15.35 18.54 13.14
C PHE A 360 13.95 19.17 13.06
N GLY A 361 13.79 20.08 12.07
CA GLY A 361 12.54 20.76 11.78
C GLY A 361 11.49 19.87 11.13
N ALA A 362 10.30 20.42 10.92
CA ALA A 362 9.24 19.74 10.20
C ALA A 362 9.66 19.40 8.76
N ALA A 363 9.34 18.22 8.28
CA ALA A 363 9.76 17.71 6.96
C ALA A 363 9.44 18.66 5.80
N PRO A 364 8.24 19.25 5.70
CA PRO A 364 7.91 20.14 4.59
C PRO A 364 8.73 21.44 4.54
N THR A 365 9.29 21.88 5.67
CA THR A 365 10.06 23.13 5.79
C THR A 365 11.56 22.93 5.90
N SER A 366 12.00 21.76 6.37
CA SER A 366 13.43 21.42 6.51
C SER A 366 13.95 20.55 5.37
N ASP A 367 13.04 19.90 4.63
CA ASP A 367 13.35 18.93 3.56
C ASP A 367 14.44 17.92 3.93
N THR A 368 14.43 17.50 5.19
CA THR A 368 15.47 16.65 5.78
C THR A 368 14.87 15.37 6.30
N ALA A 369 15.51 14.27 5.98
CA ALA A 369 15.32 12.97 6.64
C ALA A 369 16.65 12.43 7.14
N PHE A 370 16.64 11.81 8.32
CA PHE A 370 17.82 11.15 8.86
C PHE A 370 17.89 9.70 8.40
N LEU A 371 19.08 9.29 7.98
CA LEU A 371 19.39 7.91 7.59
C LEU A 371 20.16 7.23 8.72
N VAL A 372 19.61 6.19 9.32
CA VAL A 372 20.25 5.37 10.35
C VAL A 372 20.49 3.97 9.80
N ARG A 373 21.72 3.51 9.84
CA ARG A 373 22.10 2.16 9.40
C ARG A 373 22.31 1.25 10.60
N PRO A 374 21.89 -0.02 10.49
CA PRO A 374 22.27 -1.03 11.46
C PRO A 374 23.80 -1.10 11.65
N THR A 375 24.23 -1.36 12.89
CA THR A 375 25.68 -1.45 13.22
C THR A 375 26.21 -2.87 13.07
N GLY A 376 25.33 -3.88 13.03
CA GLY A 376 25.66 -5.28 12.87
C GLY A 376 25.61 -5.76 11.41
N ALA A 377 25.58 -7.10 11.25
CA ALA A 377 25.37 -7.73 9.94
C ALA A 377 24.07 -7.28 9.31
N ASN A 378 24.10 -6.98 8.02
CA ASN A 378 22.95 -6.45 7.32
C ASN A 378 22.85 -7.06 5.90
N PRO A 379 22.55 -8.36 5.79
CA PRO A 379 22.55 -9.07 4.52
C PRO A 379 21.47 -8.62 3.55
N ARG A 380 20.38 -8.02 4.03
CA ARG A 380 19.28 -7.52 3.19
C ARG A 380 19.42 -6.04 2.84
N GLY A 381 20.45 -5.34 3.38
CA GLY A 381 20.66 -3.92 3.15
C GLY A 381 19.60 -3.04 3.80
N GLU A 382 19.10 -3.46 4.96
CA GLU A 382 18.06 -2.76 5.73
C GLU A 382 18.59 -1.47 6.35
N TYR A 383 17.72 -0.48 6.53
CA TYR A 383 18.05 0.78 7.20
C TYR A 383 16.77 1.48 7.68
N PHE A 384 16.96 2.51 8.50
CA PHE A 384 15.84 3.33 8.97
C PHE A 384 15.94 4.73 8.40
N LEU A 385 14.79 5.29 8.00
CA LEU A 385 14.63 6.71 7.71
C LEU A 385 13.76 7.35 8.78
N LEU A 386 14.21 8.49 9.29
CA LEU A 386 13.47 9.25 10.28
C LEU A 386 13.07 10.58 9.65
N GLU A 387 11.79 10.90 9.70
CA GLU A 387 11.27 12.19 9.25
C GLU A 387 10.34 12.81 10.29
N ASN A 388 10.32 14.12 10.36
CA ASN A 388 9.46 14.87 11.27
C ASN A 388 8.23 15.37 10.52
N ARG A 389 7.11 14.63 10.60
CA ARG A 389 5.85 15.00 9.94
C ARG A 389 4.97 15.81 10.90
N GLN A 390 4.61 17.00 10.50
CA GLN A 390 3.82 17.94 11.30
C GLN A 390 2.61 18.45 10.53
N ALA A 391 1.64 19.07 11.23
CA ALA A 391 0.48 19.70 10.59
C ALA A 391 0.88 21.02 9.86
N VAL A 392 1.79 20.89 8.90
CA VAL A 392 2.35 21.97 8.10
C VAL A 392 2.19 21.61 6.63
N ASP A 393 1.89 22.59 5.79
CA ASP A 393 1.76 22.45 4.34
C ASP A 393 0.85 21.27 3.93
N ALA A 394 1.29 20.39 3.03
CA ALA A 394 0.50 19.27 2.51
C ALA A 394 -0.01 18.33 3.60
N ASP A 395 0.74 18.14 4.70
CA ASP A 395 0.34 17.27 5.80
C ASP A 395 -0.64 17.91 6.79
N SER A 396 -0.89 19.21 6.67
CA SER A 396 -1.83 19.90 7.57
C SER A 396 -3.21 19.28 7.59
N ALA A 397 -3.74 18.95 6.41
CA ALA A 397 -5.07 18.37 6.29
C ALA A 397 -5.08 16.92 6.79
N LEU A 398 -4.07 16.12 6.47
CA LEU A 398 -3.94 14.75 6.96
C LEU A 398 -3.97 14.71 8.48
N ILE A 399 -3.10 15.44 9.14
CA ILE A 399 -2.95 15.39 10.60
C ILE A 399 -4.17 15.96 11.30
N ARG A 400 -4.78 17.07 10.79
CA ARG A 400 -6.01 17.60 11.35
C ARG A 400 -7.17 16.63 11.21
N ASN A 401 -7.33 16.00 10.07
CA ASN A 401 -8.40 15.02 9.84
C ASN A 401 -8.22 13.79 10.72
N ALA A 402 -7.01 13.27 10.84
CA ALA A 402 -6.70 12.17 11.74
C ALA A 402 -7.04 12.50 13.19
N CYS A 403 -6.72 13.72 13.64
CA CYS A 403 -7.08 14.20 14.98
C CYS A 403 -8.59 14.30 15.20
N GLN A 404 -9.37 14.71 14.20
CA GLN A 404 -10.82 14.88 14.33
C GLN A 404 -11.57 13.55 14.31
N VAL A 405 -11.16 12.61 13.46
CA VAL A 405 -11.88 11.34 13.27
C VAL A 405 -11.82 10.46 14.52
N TRP A 406 -10.68 10.43 15.22
CA TRP A 406 -10.48 9.51 16.35
C TRP A 406 -11.03 10.02 17.68
N TYR A 407 -11.20 11.32 17.85
CA TYR A 407 -11.57 11.91 19.14
C TYR A 407 -12.93 12.60 19.18
N GLN A 408 -13.74 12.47 18.17
CA GLN A 408 -15.17 12.89 18.01
C GLN A 408 -15.63 14.25 18.60
N ALA A 409 -14.86 14.96 19.42
CA ALA A 409 -15.37 16.16 20.09
C ALA A 409 -14.35 17.29 20.38
N ALA A 410 -13.08 17.02 20.44
CA ALA A 410 -12.04 18.06 20.64
C ALA A 410 -10.70 17.53 20.16
N THR A 411 -9.90 18.39 19.52
CA THR A 411 -8.50 18.07 19.25
C THR A 411 -7.80 17.79 20.59
N PRO A 412 -7.37 16.56 20.86
CA PRO A 412 -6.73 16.28 22.15
C PRO A 412 -5.47 17.11 22.30
N PRO A 413 -5.10 17.50 23.53
CA PRO A 413 -3.82 18.13 23.77
C PRO A 413 -2.71 17.22 23.23
N GLY A 414 -1.82 17.78 22.39
CA GLY A 414 -0.74 17.01 21.78
C GLY A 414 -1.10 16.30 20.49
N CYS A 415 -2.30 16.49 19.93
CA CYS A 415 -2.63 16.03 18.59
C CYS A 415 -1.89 16.87 17.55
N SER A 416 -0.63 16.54 17.39
CA SER A 416 0.26 17.08 16.36
C SER A 416 0.84 15.89 15.60
N GLY A 417 1.55 16.15 14.52
CA GLY A 417 2.39 15.13 13.91
C GLY A 417 3.49 14.66 14.88
N GLY A 418 4.55 14.14 14.33
CA GLY A 418 5.67 13.63 15.10
C GLY A 418 6.75 13.02 14.21
N LEU A 419 7.65 12.28 14.86
CA LEU A 419 8.65 11.49 14.15
C LEU A 419 7.99 10.26 13.57
N LEU A 420 8.11 10.09 12.25
CA LEU A 420 7.85 8.83 11.57
C LEU A 420 9.17 8.08 11.40
N ALA A 421 9.18 6.83 11.81
CA ALA A 421 10.31 5.93 11.68
C ALA A 421 9.99 4.85 10.63
N TRP A 422 10.64 4.93 9.49
CA TRP A 422 10.50 4.00 8.38
C TRP A 422 11.57 2.93 8.43
N HIS A 423 11.18 1.67 8.44
CA HIS A 423 12.06 0.54 8.20
C HIS A 423 12.06 0.22 6.72
N VAL A 424 13.23 0.23 6.11
CA VAL A 424 13.42 -0.03 4.67
C VAL A 424 14.20 -1.33 4.49
N ASP A 425 13.63 -2.28 3.76
CA ASP A 425 14.28 -3.51 3.34
C ASP A 425 14.69 -3.42 1.87
N SER A 426 15.98 -3.14 1.62
CA SER A 426 16.49 -2.93 0.26
C SER A 426 16.36 -4.17 -0.62
N GLN A 427 16.43 -5.37 -0.05
CA GLN A 427 16.26 -6.60 -0.81
C GLN A 427 14.81 -6.79 -1.26
N GLN A 428 13.85 -6.54 -0.36
CA GLN A 428 12.43 -6.61 -0.69
C GLN A 428 12.06 -5.58 -1.77
N VAL A 429 12.54 -4.34 -1.62
CA VAL A 429 12.36 -3.29 -2.63
C VAL A 429 12.93 -3.71 -3.99
N ALA A 430 14.13 -4.29 -4.02
CA ALA A 430 14.76 -4.70 -5.27
C ALA A 430 14.03 -5.87 -5.95
N GLN A 431 13.47 -6.79 -5.16
CA GLN A 431 12.80 -7.98 -5.67
C GLN A 431 11.34 -7.73 -6.08
N HIS A 432 10.65 -6.84 -5.38
CA HIS A 432 9.21 -6.62 -5.51
C HIS A 432 8.83 -5.16 -5.82
N GLY A 433 9.84 -4.32 -6.06
CA GLY A 433 9.66 -2.93 -6.40
C GLY A 433 9.00 -2.72 -7.74
N PHE A 434 9.04 -1.49 -8.18
CA PHE A 434 8.34 -1.00 -9.33
C PHE A 434 8.56 -1.83 -10.63
N GLU A 435 9.80 -2.22 -10.91
CA GLU A 435 10.15 -2.93 -12.16
C GLU A 435 9.96 -4.44 -12.07
N SER A 436 9.67 -4.95 -10.88
CA SER A 436 9.55 -6.38 -10.59
C SER A 436 8.18 -6.82 -10.08
N GLY A 437 7.14 -6.00 -10.27
CA GLY A 437 5.76 -6.43 -10.04
C GLY A 437 4.94 -5.57 -9.08
N ASN A 438 5.43 -4.40 -8.66
CA ASN A 438 4.66 -3.44 -7.82
C ASN A 438 4.05 -4.05 -6.55
N ALA A 439 4.82 -4.88 -5.86
CA ALA A 439 4.38 -5.64 -4.69
C ALA A 439 5.33 -5.44 -3.50
N VAL A 440 5.86 -4.22 -3.35
CA VAL A 440 6.86 -3.85 -2.33
C VAL A 440 6.43 -4.24 -0.92
N ASN A 441 5.15 -4.01 -0.60
CA ASN A 441 4.59 -4.27 0.72
C ASN A 441 3.59 -5.44 0.73
N ALA A 442 3.56 -6.26 -0.32
CA ALA A 442 2.75 -7.47 -0.33
C ALA A 442 3.46 -8.63 0.39
N GLY A 443 2.71 -9.32 1.25
CA GLY A 443 3.21 -10.46 2.03
C GLY A 443 3.81 -10.08 3.39
N PRO A 444 4.48 -11.03 4.05
CA PRO A 444 4.89 -10.88 5.46
C PRO A 444 6.11 -9.99 5.68
N ILE A 445 6.84 -9.64 4.63
CA ILE A 445 8.00 -8.74 4.69
C ILE A 445 7.68 -7.53 3.83
N HIS A 446 7.65 -6.36 4.44
CA HIS A 446 7.43 -5.10 3.74
C HIS A 446 8.77 -4.50 3.29
N GLY A 447 8.79 -3.91 2.10
CA GLY A 447 9.96 -3.16 1.62
C GLY A 447 10.07 -1.78 2.25
N LEU A 448 8.92 -1.21 2.65
CA LEU A 448 8.82 0.01 3.44
C LEU A 448 7.73 -0.15 4.49
N GLU A 449 8.11 -0.13 5.75
CA GLU A 449 7.21 -0.29 6.90
C GLU A 449 7.25 0.96 7.78
N LEU A 450 6.10 1.43 8.24
CA LEU A 450 6.03 2.45 9.28
C LEU A 450 5.97 1.80 10.67
N LEU A 451 6.93 2.11 11.52
CA LEU A 451 6.97 1.63 12.89
C LEU A 451 6.05 2.50 13.77
N GLN A 452 4.82 2.01 13.99
CA GLN A 452 3.69 2.75 14.58
C GLN A 452 3.88 2.95 16.08
N ALA A 453 3.98 4.20 16.57
CA ALA A 453 4.31 4.53 17.96
C ALA A 453 3.29 4.01 18.99
N ASP A 454 2.05 3.83 18.60
CA ASP A 454 0.97 3.36 19.48
C ASP A 454 0.94 1.83 19.67
N ALA A 455 1.78 1.11 18.95
CA ALA A 455 1.89 -0.35 19.03
C ALA A 455 0.59 -1.11 18.67
N ARG A 456 -0.34 -0.49 17.94
CA ARG A 456 -1.60 -1.15 17.55
C ARG A 456 -1.44 -2.07 16.37
N GLY A 457 -0.49 -1.81 15.47
CA GLY A 457 -0.30 -2.57 14.26
C GLY A 457 -1.48 -2.46 13.30
N ASN A 458 -2.12 -1.30 13.24
CA ASN A 458 -3.31 -1.08 12.41
C ASN A 458 -2.96 -1.13 10.93
N LEU A 459 -1.79 -0.63 10.57
CA LEU A 459 -1.28 -0.68 9.20
C LEU A 459 -0.91 -2.11 8.78
N ASP A 460 -0.65 -3.00 9.74
CA ASP A 460 -0.28 -4.40 9.51
C ASP A 460 -1.50 -5.33 9.47
N ALA A 461 -2.70 -4.77 9.46
CA ALA A 461 -3.96 -5.49 9.37
C ALA A 461 -4.75 -5.04 8.13
N ASN A 462 -5.71 -5.88 7.70
CA ASN A 462 -6.53 -5.58 6.53
C ASN A 462 -7.39 -4.34 6.76
N PRO A 463 -7.18 -3.24 6.01
CA PRO A 463 -7.88 -1.97 6.21
C PRO A 463 -9.37 -2.00 5.80
N ASN A 464 -9.82 -3.06 5.13
CA ASN A 464 -11.20 -3.24 4.71
C ASN A 464 -12.04 -3.99 5.75
N ILE A 465 -11.45 -4.45 6.87
CA ILE A 465 -12.17 -5.01 8.00
C ILE A 465 -12.55 -3.86 8.93
N PRO A 466 -13.86 -3.53 9.05
CA PRO A 466 -14.31 -2.38 9.85
C PRO A 466 -13.86 -2.49 11.31
N CYS A 467 -13.19 -1.45 11.78
CA CYS A 467 -12.90 -1.28 13.20
C CYS A 467 -13.95 -0.42 13.87
N THR A 468 -14.52 -0.93 14.95
CA THR A 468 -15.15 -0.05 15.94
C THR A 468 -14.02 0.41 16.89
N PRO A 469 -13.64 1.69 16.90
CA PRO A 469 -12.58 2.17 17.80
C PRO A 469 -12.96 1.93 19.27
N PRO A 470 -12.01 1.56 20.14
CA PRO A 470 -10.59 1.36 19.94
C PRO A 470 -10.18 -0.13 19.95
N ALA A 471 -10.75 -0.96 19.12
CA ALA A 471 -10.40 -2.38 19.11
C ALA A 471 -9.02 -2.58 18.45
N ALA A 472 -8.14 -3.27 19.14
CA ALA A 472 -6.86 -3.70 18.60
C ALA A 472 -7.03 -4.84 17.57
N GLY A 473 -6.19 -4.87 16.55
CA GLY A 473 -6.21 -5.92 15.52
C GLY A 473 -7.13 -5.67 14.34
N CYS A 474 -7.75 -4.49 14.27
CA CYS A 474 -8.44 -4.04 13.08
C CYS A 474 -7.53 -3.17 12.24
N GLY A 475 -7.58 -3.33 10.92
CA GLY A 475 -6.86 -2.48 10.00
C GLY A 475 -7.46 -1.09 9.88
N ASP A 476 -6.62 -0.10 9.79
CA ASP A 476 -6.97 1.21 9.28
C ASP A 476 -5.91 1.66 8.26
N ARG A 477 -5.94 2.91 7.88
CA ARG A 477 -4.95 3.48 6.94
C ARG A 477 -4.05 4.51 7.60
N GLY A 478 -3.81 4.39 8.89
CA GLY A 478 -2.98 5.28 9.70
C GLY A 478 -3.76 6.29 10.51
N ASP A 479 -3.31 6.51 11.73
CA ASP A 479 -3.95 7.38 12.72
C ASP A 479 -2.94 8.28 13.46
N VAL A 480 -3.43 9.10 14.37
CA VAL A 480 -2.60 10.03 15.16
C VAL A 480 -1.73 9.35 16.22
N GLY A 481 -1.90 8.04 16.43
CA GLY A 481 -1.06 7.23 17.32
C GLY A 481 0.25 6.77 16.65
N ASP A 482 0.34 6.80 15.32
CA ASP A 482 1.50 6.32 14.57
C ASP A 482 2.78 7.15 14.78
N PRO A 483 2.76 8.50 14.84
CA PRO A 483 3.96 9.31 15.03
C PRO A 483 4.46 9.27 16.49
N TYR A 484 5.78 9.32 16.67
CA TYR A 484 6.44 9.48 17.98
C TYR A 484 6.62 10.96 18.35
N PRO A 485 6.51 11.36 19.65
CA PRO A 485 5.91 10.60 20.74
C PRO A 485 4.40 10.47 20.58
N GLY A 486 3.78 11.28 19.68
CA GLY A 486 2.38 11.27 19.32
C GLY A 486 1.42 11.42 20.50
N VAL A 487 0.18 11.09 20.26
CA VAL A 487 -0.86 11.11 21.31
C VAL A 487 -0.65 10.06 22.41
N THR A 488 0.09 9.00 22.10
CA THR A 488 0.43 7.94 23.06
C THR A 488 1.58 8.31 23.97
N GLN A 489 2.26 9.42 23.71
CA GLN A 489 3.45 9.89 24.43
C GLN A 489 4.55 8.82 24.50
N ASN A 490 4.68 7.98 23.46
CA ASN A 490 5.72 6.97 23.37
C ASN A 490 7.06 7.62 22.98
N PRO A 491 8.05 7.72 23.87
CA PRO A 491 9.29 8.42 23.59
C PRO A 491 10.38 7.50 23.03
N THR A 492 10.09 6.19 22.79
CA THR A 492 11.16 5.20 22.59
C THR A 492 10.83 4.22 21.47
N LEU A 493 11.83 4.00 20.61
CA LEU A 493 11.83 2.96 19.57
C LEU A 493 13.19 2.22 19.66
N ALA A 494 13.16 0.96 20.04
CA ALA A 494 14.36 0.13 20.20
C ALA A 494 14.02 -1.34 19.95
N LEU A 495 15.02 -2.23 19.98
CA LEU A 495 14.80 -3.66 19.76
C LEU A 495 13.81 -4.28 20.75
N PHE A 496 13.78 -3.79 22.00
CA PHE A 496 12.93 -4.30 23.08
C PHE A 496 11.56 -3.60 23.21
N THR A 497 11.27 -2.60 22.38
CA THR A 497 9.98 -1.89 22.38
C THR A 497 8.95 -2.54 21.47
N THR A 498 7.78 -1.95 21.42
CA THR A 498 6.71 -2.26 20.50
C THR A 498 6.20 -0.94 19.89
N PRO A 499 6.34 -0.75 18.57
CA PRO A 499 7.10 -1.59 17.63
C PRO A 499 8.59 -1.65 18.00
N ASN A 500 9.39 -2.39 17.22
CA ASN A 500 10.81 -2.52 17.51
C ASN A 500 11.67 -2.26 16.26
N THR A 501 13.00 -2.18 16.46
CA THR A 501 13.97 -1.97 15.39
C THR A 501 14.54 -3.29 14.83
N ALA A 502 13.89 -4.44 15.05
CA ALA A 502 14.37 -5.72 14.53
C ALA A 502 14.47 -5.69 13.00
N LEU A 503 15.50 -6.37 12.48
CA LEU A 503 15.68 -6.53 11.05
C LEU A 503 14.95 -7.78 10.54
N ASN A 504 14.41 -7.74 9.34
CA ASN A 504 13.80 -8.88 8.67
C ASN A 504 14.78 -10.05 8.47
N SER A 505 16.07 -9.76 8.42
CA SER A 505 17.15 -10.76 8.39
C SER A 505 17.33 -11.51 9.70
N GLY A 506 16.71 -11.07 10.80
CA GLY A 506 16.98 -11.57 12.15
C GLY A 506 18.33 -11.11 12.73
N ALA A 507 19.10 -10.34 11.98
CA ALA A 507 20.36 -9.78 12.44
C ALA A 507 20.13 -8.67 13.46
N CYS A 508 21.17 -8.41 14.26
CA CYS A 508 21.12 -7.39 15.30
C CYS A 508 21.15 -5.99 14.71
N PRO A 509 20.14 -5.13 14.94
CA PRO A 509 20.13 -3.79 14.37
C PRO A 509 21.17 -2.88 14.99
N GLY A 510 21.42 -2.97 16.30
CA GLY A 510 22.24 -2.03 17.04
C GLY A 510 21.71 -0.60 16.91
N VAL A 511 20.40 -0.41 16.87
CA VAL A 511 19.74 0.88 16.71
C VAL A 511 18.65 1.04 17.77
N GLY A 512 18.76 2.09 18.57
CA GLY A 512 17.73 2.53 19.50
C GLY A 512 17.55 4.04 19.42
N ILE A 513 16.32 4.49 19.53
CA ILE A 513 15.93 5.90 19.55
C ILE A 513 15.13 6.11 20.81
N ASP A 514 15.54 7.04 21.65
CA ASP A 514 14.83 7.36 22.90
C ASP A 514 14.72 8.86 23.15
N SER A 515 14.00 9.22 24.18
CA SER A 515 13.78 10.62 24.58
C SER A 515 13.20 11.48 23.44
N ILE A 516 12.37 10.87 22.59
CA ILE A 516 11.71 11.57 21.48
C ILE A 516 10.75 12.59 22.07
N THR A 517 10.98 13.87 21.78
CA THR A 517 10.19 14.98 22.32
C THR A 517 9.89 16.01 21.27
N GLN A 518 8.64 16.50 21.27
CA GLN A 518 8.25 17.68 20.50
C GLN A 518 8.80 18.92 21.19
N VAL A 519 9.69 19.64 20.52
CA VAL A 519 10.31 20.87 21.09
C VAL A 519 9.37 22.06 20.96
N VAL A 520 8.73 22.17 19.77
CA VAL A 520 7.76 23.21 19.45
C VAL A 520 6.59 22.56 18.73
N PRO A 521 5.32 22.86 19.07
CA PRO A 521 4.16 22.38 18.34
C PRO A 521 4.28 22.71 16.85
N ASN A 522 3.99 21.72 15.99
CA ASN A 522 4.16 21.79 14.53
C ASN A 522 5.56 22.20 14.06
N GLY A 523 6.59 21.95 14.85
CA GLY A 523 7.96 22.38 14.58
C GLY A 523 9.01 21.30 14.88
N ALA A 524 10.08 21.73 15.53
CA ALA A 524 11.23 20.86 15.77
C ALA A 524 10.94 19.69 16.73
N LEU A 525 11.51 18.54 16.39
CA LEU A 525 11.64 17.37 17.26
C LEU A 525 13.08 17.18 17.74
N ARG A 526 13.23 16.55 18.89
CA ARG A 526 14.53 16.13 19.44
C ARG A 526 14.42 14.66 19.88
N PHE A 527 15.51 13.92 19.71
CA PHE A 527 15.64 12.53 20.16
C PHE A 527 17.10 12.19 20.49
N VAL A 528 17.31 11.08 21.18
CA VAL A 528 18.61 10.49 21.44
C VAL A 528 18.75 9.23 20.62
N LEU A 529 19.79 9.15 19.77
CA LEU A 529 20.15 7.96 19.02
C LEU A 529 21.18 7.15 19.81
N ARG A 530 20.96 5.85 19.92
CA ARG A 530 21.93 4.86 20.43
C ARG A 530 22.30 3.89 19.33
N LEU A 531 23.60 3.68 19.14
CA LEU A 531 24.13 2.73 18.17
C LEU A 531 24.98 1.67 18.87
N GLY A 532 24.71 0.40 18.56
CA GLY A 532 25.37 -0.78 19.18
C GLY A 532 24.73 -1.21 20.50
N GLY A 533 25.19 -2.33 21.04
CA GLY A 533 24.87 -2.77 22.40
C GLY A 533 23.60 -3.62 22.57
N ASP A 534 23.00 -4.14 21.50
CA ASP A 534 21.82 -5.01 21.61
C ASP A 534 22.16 -6.41 22.17
N SER A 535 21.22 -7.01 22.91
CA SER A 535 21.23 -8.37 23.40
C SER A 535 20.11 -9.19 22.78
N LEU A 536 20.13 -10.53 22.99
CA LEU A 536 19.07 -11.41 22.48
C LEU A 536 17.68 -10.85 22.78
N ALA A 537 16.81 -10.81 21.80
CA ALA A 537 15.43 -10.37 21.91
C ALA A 537 14.48 -11.22 21.07
N VAL A 538 13.20 -11.30 21.48
CA VAL A 538 12.10 -11.78 20.62
C VAL A 538 11.73 -10.64 19.70
N ALA A 539 11.99 -10.79 18.40
CA ALA A 539 11.74 -9.79 17.37
C ALA A 539 10.28 -9.79 16.88
N THR A 540 9.57 -10.90 17.01
CA THR A 540 8.15 -11.01 16.64
C THR A 540 7.33 -9.91 17.33
N ALA A 541 6.51 -9.19 16.56
CA ALA A 541 5.59 -8.19 17.09
C ALA A 541 4.69 -8.78 18.18
N PRO A 542 4.39 -8.02 19.27
CA PRO A 542 3.60 -8.55 20.38
C PRO A 542 2.14 -8.79 20.01
N ARG A 543 1.63 -8.11 19.00
CA ARG A 543 0.31 -8.38 18.42
C ARG A 543 0.50 -9.21 17.18
N LEU A 544 -0.11 -10.38 17.21
CA LEU A 544 -0.02 -11.35 16.12
C LEU A 544 -1.17 -11.13 15.15
N VAL A 545 -0.94 -11.49 13.88
CA VAL A 545 -1.99 -11.55 12.86
C VAL A 545 -3.14 -12.39 13.41
N ALA A 546 -4.37 -11.89 13.27
CA ALA A 546 -5.54 -12.56 13.82
C ALA A 546 -5.71 -13.97 13.24
N ALA A 547 -6.03 -14.92 14.11
CA ALA A 547 -6.41 -16.28 13.72
C ALA A 547 -7.93 -16.37 13.53
N GLN A 548 -8.37 -17.34 12.73
CA GLN A 548 -9.79 -17.66 12.59
C GLN A 548 -10.12 -18.95 13.38
N TRP A 549 -11.23 -18.93 14.08
CA TRP A 549 -11.70 -20.07 14.85
C TRP A 549 -11.90 -21.31 13.95
N GLY A 550 -11.30 -22.43 14.33
CA GLY A 550 -11.33 -23.68 13.59
C GLY A 550 -10.43 -23.74 12.36
N TYR A 551 -9.77 -22.65 11.97
CA TYR A 551 -8.89 -22.63 10.81
C TYR A 551 -7.42 -22.87 11.21
N SER A 552 -6.68 -23.47 10.29
CA SER A 552 -5.24 -23.69 10.48
C SER A 552 -4.50 -22.37 10.57
N TYR A 553 -3.71 -22.23 11.63
CA TYR A 553 -2.87 -21.06 11.89
C TYR A 553 -1.41 -21.52 11.97
N SER A 554 -0.51 -20.76 11.37
CA SER A 554 0.92 -21.01 11.46
C SER A 554 1.68 -19.69 11.36
N LEU A 555 2.49 -19.39 12.38
CA LEU A 555 3.35 -18.22 12.45
C LEU A 555 4.71 -18.61 12.97
N THR A 556 5.79 -18.28 12.26
CA THR A 556 7.15 -18.43 12.75
C THR A 556 7.54 -17.23 13.59
N LEU A 557 7.89 -17.47 14.85
CA LEU A 557 8.41 -16.47 15.75
C LEU A 557 9.85 -16.12 15.37
N ALA A 558 10.22 -14.85 15.47
CA ALA A 558 11.54 -14.35 15.13
C ALA A 558 12.30 -13.91 16.39
N ALA A 559 13.59 -14.20 16.41
CA ALA A 559 14.53 -13.69 17.41
C ALA A 559 15.62 -12.87 16.73
N ALA A 560 16.23 -11.94 17.47
CA ALA A 560 17.34 -11.11 16.99
C ALA A 560 18.42 -11.00 18.08
N CYS A 561 19.67 -10.69 17.66
CA CYS A 561 20.79 -10.39 18.54
C CYS A 561 21.27 -11.57 19.41
N GLY A 562 21.07 -12.80 18.96
CA GLY A 562 21.65 -14.01 19.57
C GLY A 562 22.76 -14.61 18.74
N THR A 563 23.18 -15.81 19.12
CA THR A 563 24.23 -16.58 18.43
C THR A 563 23.77 -17.22 17.11
N GLY A 564 22.47 -17.09 16.77
CA GLY A 564 21.85 -17.65 15.57
C GLY A 564 21.27 -19.06 15.74
N SER A 565 21.54 -19.72 16.85
CA SER A 565 20.93 -21.01 17.23
C SER A 565 19.90 -20.77 18.33
N TYR A 566 18.63 -20.83 17.98
CA TYR A 566 17.54 -20.48 18.90
C TYR A 566 16.72 -21.69 19.31
N SER A 567 16.38 -21.77 20.60
CA SER A 567 15.40 -22.70 21.13
C SER A 567 14.27 -21.92 21.80
N TRP A 568 13.04 -22.23 21.39
CA TRP A 568 11.83 -21.55 21.83
C TRP A 568 11.04 -22.38 22.83
N ALA A 569 10.38 -21.68 23.73
CA ALA A 569 9.44 -22.30 24.66
C ALA A 569 8.28 -21.33 24.96
N GLY A 570 7.15 -21.89 25.36
CA GLY A 570 6.00 -21.13 25.84
C GLY A 570 4.68 -21.87 25.64
N PRO A 571 3.59 -21.33 26.19
CA PRO A 571 3.57 -20.17 27.09
C PRO A 571 4.18 -20.48 28.47
N ASP A 572 5.01 -19.53 28.98
CA ASP A 572 5.53 -19.58 30.36
C ASP A 572 4.74 -18.67 31.31
N SER A 573 3.79 -17.88 30.78
CA SER A 573 2.83 -17.06 31.52
C SER A 573 1.66 -16.73 30.58
N GLY A 574 0.44 -16.66 31.12
CA GLY A 574 -0.79 -16.53 30.33
C GLY A 574 -1.16 -17.83 29.64
N ALA A 575 -2.10 -17.76 28.69
CA ALA A 575 -2.57 -18.91 27.92
C ALA A 575 -2.64 -18.55 26.42
N ALA A 576 -1.99 -19.36 25.59
CA ALA A 576 -2.23 -19.32 24.14
C ALA A 576 -3.65 -19.80 23.83
N PRO A 577 -4.23 -19.43 22.66
CA PRO A 577 -5.52 -19.99 22.24
C PRO A 577 -5.52 -21.52 22.32
N PRO A 578 -6.56 -22.14 22.89
CA PRO A 578 -6.69 -23.59 22.88
C PRO A 578 -6.58 -24.13 21.43
N GLY A 579 -5.81 -25.19 21.25
CA GLY A 579 -5.52 -25.75 19.92
C GLY A 579 -4.26 -25.20 19.24
N LEU A 580 -3.58 -24.18 19.81
CA LEU A 580 -2.28 -23.69 19.32
C LEU A 580 -1.14 -24.09 20.27
N THR A 581 0.02 -24.39 19.68
CA THR A 581 1.25 -24.72 20.41
C THR A 581 2.46 -24.03 19.80
N VAL A 582 3.47 -23.75 20.64
CA VAL A 582 4.77 -23.22 20.21
C VAL A 582 5.76 -24.37 20.13
N SER A 583 6.36 -24.59 18.97
CA SER A 583 7.40 -25.59 18.79
C SER A 583 8.78 -25.10 19.29
N PRO A 584 9.73 -25.99 19.61
CA PRO A 584 11.11 -25.59 19.95
C PRO A 584 11.82 -24.82 18.80
N THR A 585 11.37 -24.96 17.58
CA THR A 585 11.87 -24.19 16.41
C THR A 585 11.20 -22.84 16.24
N GLY A 586 10.29 -22.46 17.15
CA GLY A 586 9.64 -21.15 17.15
C GLY A 586 8.41 -21.07 16.25
N VAL A 587 7.77 -22.16 15.88
CA VAL A 587 6.53 -22.14 15.13
C VAL A 587 5.34 -22.19 16.08
N LEU A 588 4.53 -21.15 16.12
CA LEU A 588 3.20 -21.13 16.75
C LEU A 588 2.20 -21.68 15.73
N SER A 589 1.65 -22.86 15.95
CA SER A 589 0.78 -23.51 14.97
C SER A 589 -0.32 -24.36 15.61
N GLY A 590 -1.34 -24.66 14.79
CA GLY A 590 -2.50 -25.48 15.14
C GLY A 590 -3.79 -24.91 14.55
N ALA A 591 -4.93 -25.25 15.15
CA ALA A 591 -6.22 -24.64 14.83
C ALA A 591 -6.90 -24.20 16.15
N PRO A 592 -7.16 -22.92 16.36
CA PRO A 592 -7.77 -22.47 17.61
C PRO A 592 -9.21 -22.97 17.73
N THR A 593 -9.56 -23.45 18.93
CA THR A 593 -10.87 -24.04 19.23
C THR A 593 -11.76 -23.10 20.05
N ASP A 594 -11.31 -21.87 20.29
CA ASP A 594 -12.06 -20.86 21.03
C ASP A 594 -11.81 -19.45 20.44
N THR A 595 -12.77 -18.54 20.58
CA THR A 595 -12.68 -17.15 20.11
C THR A 595 -12.30 -16.22 21.25
N GLY A 596 -11.74 -15.08 20.95
CA GLY A 596 -11.40 -14.04 21.92
C GLY A 596 -9.97 -13.51 21.80
N THR A 597 -9.56 -12.80 22.83
CA THR A 597 -8.23 -12.23 22.92
C THR A 597 -7.39 -13.05 23.90
N PHE A 598 -6.31 -13.62 23.41
CA PHE A 598 -5.40 -14.44 24.20
C PHE A 598 -4.06 -13.72 24.35
N THR A 599 -3.62 -13.59 25.60
CA THR A 599 -2.33 -12.98 25.93
C THR A 599 -1.46 -14.02 26.64
N PHE A 600 -0.29 -14.27 26.10
CA PHE A 600 0.64 -15.29 26.58
C PHE A 600 2.08 -14.87 26.35
N ARG A 601 3.00 -15.39 27.15
CA ARG A 601 4.41 -15.07 27.07
C ARG A 601 5.21 -16.24 26.49
N VAL A 602 6.07 -15.93 25.53
CA VAL A 602 7.03 -16.87 24.94
C VAL A 602 8.44 -16.52 25.39
N SER A 603 9.33 -17.48 25.37
CA SER A 603 10.75 -17.30 25.60
C SER A 603 11.59 -17.91 24.47
N VAL A 604 12.75 -17.30 24.23
CA VAL A 604 13.78 -17.79 23.32
C VAL A 604 15.11 -17.79 24.03
N THR A 605 15.91 -18.82 23.83
CA THR A 605 17.29 -18.89 24.31
C THR A 605 18.23 -19.25 23.18
N ASP A 606 19.46 -18.71 23.24
CA ASP A 606 20.57 -19.08 22.35
C ASP A 606 21.62 -19.95 23.06
N GLY A 607 21.27 -20.45 24.24
CA GLY A 607 22.16 -21.21 25.10
C GLY A 607 22.98 -20.37 26.08
N THR A 608 23.14 -19.09 25.84
CA THR A 608 23.86 -18.14 26.71
C THR A 608 22.95 -17.09 27.31
N GLN A 609 21.98 -16.63 26.55
CA GLN A 609 20.99 -15.61 26.93
C GLN A 609 19.58 -16.19 26.80
N THR A 610 18.63 -15.57 27.50
CA THR A 610 17.20 -15.88 27.38
C THR A 610 16.42 -14.58 27.32
N ALA A 611 15.66 -14.40 26.25
CA ALA A 611 14.71 -13.30 26.10
C ALA A 611 13.27 -13.79 26.22
N ARG A 612 12.38 -12.90 26.65
CA ARG A 612 10.96 -13.18 26.82
C ARG A 612 10.12 -12.05 26.25
N ARG A 613 8.97 -12.40 25.66
CA ARG A 613 8.01 -11.40 25.18
C ARG A 613 6.58 -11.89 25.38
N THR A 614 5.72 -10.97 25.80
CA THR A 614 4.28 -11.22 25.85
C THR A 614 3.69 -10.95 24.47
N LEU A 615 2.93 -11.93 23.97
CA LEU A 615 2.25 -11.89 22.70
C LEU A 615 0.74 -11.85 22.92
N THR A 616 0.02 -11.18 22.01
CA THR A 616 -1.44 -11.12 22.03
C THR A 616 -1.95 -11.59 20.66
N LEU A 617 -2.84 -12.58 20.68
CA LEU A 617 -3.49 -13.13 19.50
C LEU A 617 -5.01 -12.98 19.63
N HIS A 618 -5.63 -12.38 18.62
CA HIS A 618 -7.08 -12.34 18.48
C HIS A 618 -7.53 -13.53 17.64
N VAL A 619 -8.48 -14.30 18.16
CA VAL A 619 -9.16 -15.36 17.41
C VAL A 619 -10.56 -14.86 17.11
N VAL A 620 -10.85 -14.69 15.84
CA VAL A 620 -12.12 -14.18 15.34
C VAL A 620 -12.98 -15.28 14.72
N GLU A 621 -14.29 -15.10 14.76
CA GLU A 621 -15.21 -16.01 14.10
C GLU A 621 -15.16 -15.77 12.58
N PRO A 622 -14.93 -16.81 11.74
CA PRO A 622 -14.93 -16.65 10.30
C PRO A 622 -16.36 -16.38 9.78
N THR A 623 -16.47 -15.53 8.76
CA THR A 623 -17.74 -15.28 8.07
C THR A 623 -17.85 -16.20 6.85
N LEU A 624 -18.87 -17.07 6.83
CA LEU A 624 -19.18 -17.93 5.69
C LEU A 624 -20.45 -17.46 5.00
N THR A 625 -20.46 -17.48 3.67
CA THR A 625 -21.69 -17.31 2.88
C THR A 625 -22.42 -18.66 2.76
N MET A 626 -23.71 -18.60 2.48
CA MET A 626 -24.51 -19.80 2.21
C MET A 626 -23.91 -20.65 1.09
N GLN A 627 -23.42 -20.02 0.01
CA GLN A 627 -22.81 -20.72 -1.10
C GLN A 627 -21.55 -21.48 -0.66
N GLN A 628 -20.71 -20.87 0.15
CA GLN A 628 -19.49 -21.52 0.67
C GLN A 628 -19.82 -22.73 1.56
N VAL A 629 -20.94 -22.70 2.27
CA VAL A 629 -21.40 -23.86 3.07
C VAL A 629 -21.96 -24.93 2.17
N LEU A 630 -22.75 -24.58 1.16
CA LEU A 630 -23.31 -25.53 0.18
C LEU A 630 -22.19 -26.23 -0.62
N ASP A 631 -21.12 -25.51 -0.96
CA ASP A 631 -19.97 -26.05 -1.70
C ASP A 631 -19.18 -27.11 -0.92
N LEU A 632 -19.37 -27.20 0.40
CA LEU A 632 -18.73 -28.23 1.22
C LEU A 632 -19.26 -29.63 0.96
N GLY A 633 -20.47 -29.76 0.39
CA GLY A 633 -21.09 -31.04 0.02
C GLY A 633 -21.29 -32.01 1.22
N PHE A 634 -22.48 -32.60 1.31
CA PHE A 634 -22.79 -33.57 2.37
C PHE A 634 -22.46 -35.01 1.98
N LEU A 635 -22.19 -35.28 0.71
CA LEU A 635 -22.20 -36.63 0.12
C LEU A 635 -20.90 -37.01 -0.62
N GLY A 636 -19.76 -36.49 -0.19
CA GLY A 636 -18.46 -36.87 -0.79
C GLY A 636 -17.33 -36.94 0.24
N PRO A 637 -16.26 -37.72 -0.05
CA PRO A 637 -15.06 -37.68 0.77
C PRO A 637 -14.58 -36.25 0.82
N ALA A 638 -14.50 -35.70 2.06
CA ALA A 638 -13.94 -34.38 2.28
C ALA A 638 -12.56 -34.26 1.69
N PRO A 639 -12.21 -33.18 0.99
CA PRO A 639 -10.81 -32.84 0.85
C PRO A 639 -10.20 -32.78 2.25
N ALA A 640 -9.18 -33.57 2.52
CA ALA A 640 -8.48 -33.55 3.80
C ALA A 640 -7.99 -32.12 4.06
N GLY A 641 -8.42 -31.51 5.17
CA GLY A 641 -7.95 -30.20 5.61
C GLY A 641 -8.82 -28.99 5.23
N ASP A 642 -10.10 -29.16 4.93
CA ASP A 642 -10.99 -28.00 4.76
C ASP A 642 -11.34 -27.39 6.13
N ASP A 643 -10.71 -26.24 6.43
CA ASP A 643 -10.88 -25.51 7.69
C ASP A 643 -12.34 -25.08 7.94
N ARG A 644 -13.16 -24.84 6.89
CA ARG A 644 -14.57 -24.48 7.00
C ARG A 644 -15.40 -25.61 7.64
N ARG A 645 -15.09 -26.87 7.36
CA ARG A 645 -15.76 -28.03 7.99
C ARG A 645 -15.42 -28.11 9.46
N ARG A 646 -14.15 -27.92 9.84
CA ARG A 646 -13.74 -27.88 11.24
C ARG A 646 -14.43 -26.75 11.99
N TYR A 647 -14.51 -25.56 11.39
CA TYR A 647 -15.24 -24.44 11.96
C TYR A 647 -16.73 -24.76 12.18
N LEU A 648 -17.39 -25.33 11.18
CA LEU A 648 -18.81 -25.66 11.28
C LEU A 648 -19.07 -26.75 12.32
N ASP A 649 -18.23 -27.78 12.43
CA ASP A 649 -18.32 -28.81 13.48
C ASP A 649 -18.14 -28.17 14.88
N LEU A 650 -17.15 -27.30 15.07
CA LEU A 650 -16.96 -26.56 16.33
C LEU A 650 -18.16 -25.68 16.70
N GLN A 651 -18.82 -25.08 15.72
CA GLN A 651 -20.06 -24.33 15.88
C GLN A 651 -21.27 -25.22 16.15
N GLY A 652 -21.22 -26.44 15.67
CA GLY A 652 -22.27 -27.43 15.77
C GLY A 652 -22.25 -28.21 17.06
N ASN A 653 -21.84 -29.47 17.02
CA ASN A 653 -21.80 -30.38 18.16
C ASN A 653 -20.37 -30.71 18.64
N ALA A 654 -19.36 -30.22 17.91
CA ALA A 654 -17.92 -30.43 18.20
C ALA A 654 -17.55 -31.90 18.38
N ASN A 655 -18.14 -32.81 17.59
CA ASN A 655 -17.91 -34.24 17.67
C ASN A 655 -16.74 -34.72 16.78
N GLY A 656 -16.09 -33.80 16.05
CA GLY A 656 -14.98 -34.05 15.13
C GLY A 656 -15.43 -34.48 13.73
N THR A 657 -16.72 -34.45 13.43
CA THR A 657 -17.30 -34.86 12.14
C THR A 657 -18.28 -33.81 11.62
N PHE A 658 -18.02 -33.23 10.47
CA PHE A 658 -18.93 -32.30 9.85
C PHE A 658 -20.16 -33.02 9.31
N ASP A 659 -21.35 -32.66 9.80
CA ASP A 659 -22.64 -33.24 9.39
C ASP A 659 -23.75 -32.19 9.23
N ILE A 660 -24.95 -32.65 8.85
CA ILE A 660 -26.10 -31.78 8.61
C ILE A 660 -26.54 -31.02 9.87
N GLY A 661 -26.29 -31.57 11.05
CA GLY A 661 -26.63 -30.93 12.32
C GLY A 661 -25.80 -29.68 12.56
N ASP A 662 -24.55 -29.67 12.12
CA ASP A 662 -23.65 -28.52 12.23
C ASP A 662 -24.12 -27.36 11.34
N VAL A 663 -24.52 -27.69 10.11
CA VAL A 663 -25.09 -26.71 9.19
C VAL A 663 -26.43 -26.16 9.71
N ALA A 664 -27.30 -27.00 10.25
CA ALA A 664 -28.56 -26.56 10.84
C ALA A 664 -28.35 -25.57 12.00
N ARG A 665 -27.36 -25.80 12.85
CA ARG A 665 -26.98 -24.89 13.93
C ARG A 665 -26.41 -23.58 13.41
N TRP A 666 -25.50 -23.66 12.43
CA TRP A 666 -24.93 -22.45 11.79
C TRP A 666 -26.02 -21.59 11.14
N LEU A 667 -26.99 -22.22 10.42
CA LEU A 667 -28.14 -21.52 9.84
C LEU A 667 -29.00 -20.83 10.90
N ALA A 668 -29.25 -21.50 12.02
CA ALA A 668 -30.01 -20.95 13.12
C ALA A 668 -29.34 -19.71 13.75
N ARG A 669 -28.01 -19.71 13.85
CA ARG A 669 -27.24 -18.58 14.41
C ARG A 669 -27.15 -17.40 13.45
N THR A 670 -26.95 -17.64 12.16
CA THR A 670 -26.73 -16.59 11.17
C THR A 670 -28.02 -15.94 10.67
N GLY A 671 -29.19 -16.43 11.10
CA GLY A 671 -30.50 -15.96 10.63
C GLY A 671 -30.84 -16.40 9.20
N ASN A 672 -29.95 -17.12 8.51
CA ASN A 672 -30.17 -17.60 7.15
C ASN A 672 -31.12 -18.80 7.09
N GLY A 673 -31.59 -19.33 8.23
CA GLY A 673 -32.50 -20.46 8.34
C GLY A 673 -34.00 -20.09 8.49
N ALA A 674 -34.34 -18.81 8.51
CA ALA A 674 -35.77 -18.41 8.56
C ALA A 674 -36.37 -18.50 7.15
N ALA A 675 -37.18 -19.51 6.91
CA ALA A 675 -38.02 -19.56 5.73
C ALA A 675 -38.91 -18.29 5.70
N PRO A 676 -39.11 -17.65 4.53
CA PRO A 676 -40.06 -16.54 4.44
C PRO A 676 -41.46 -17.08 4.64
N GLY A 677 -42.04 -16.85 5.85
CA GLY A 677 -43.47 -17.21 6.07
C GLY A 677 -43.91 -17.70 7.44
N ALA A 678 -43.11 -17.64 8.49
CA ALA A 678 -43.60 -17.91 9.85
C ALA A 678 -44.01 -16.61 10.56
N THR A 679 -45.22 -16.13 10.30
CA THR A 679 -45.91 -15.15 11.15
C THR A 679 -46.12 -15.76 12.52
N ALA A 680 -45.54 -15.13 13.54
CA ALA A 680 -45.79 -15.48 14.94
C ALA A 680 -47.31 -15.44 15.23
N ARG A 681 -47.91 -16.59 15.48
CA ARG A 681 -49.23 -16.67 16.10
C ARG A 681 -49.10 -16.25 17.57
N THR A 682 -49.48 -15.04 17.86
CA THR A 682 -49.73 -14.60 19.22
C THR A 682 -50.83 -15.47 19.83
N ALA A 683 -50.45 -16.31 20.80
CA ALA A 683 -51.42 -17.00 21.64
C ALA A 683 -52.09 -15.97 22.56
N GLY A 684 -53.29 -15.56 22.19
CA GLY A 684 -54.17 -14.77 23.05
C GLY A 684 -54.55 -15.55 24.30
N ARG A 685 -54.20 -15.05 25.48
CA ARG A 685 -54.90 -15.39 26.72
C ARG A 685 -56.24 -14.65 26.74
N ARG A 686 -57.32 -15.36 26.93
CA ARG A 686 -58.61 -14.85 27.38
C ARG A 686 -58.81 -15.16 28.87
N PRO A 687 -59.74 -14.44 29.47
CA PRO A 687 -59.57 -13.68 30.69
C PRO A 687 -59.60 -14.51 31.97
#